data_b7f4dfc8cea060bc84bad1722892724b
#
_entry.id   b7f4dfc8cea060bc84bad1722892724b
#
_cell.length_a   1.000
_cell.length_b   1.000
_cell.length_c   1.000
_cell.angle_alpha   90.00
_cell.angle_beta   90.00
_cell.angle_gamma   90.00
#
_symmetry.space_group_name_H-M   'P 1'
#
loop_
_entity.id
_entity.type
_entity.pdbx_description
1 polymer ?
#
loop_
_entity_poly.entity_id
_entity_poly.type
_entity_poly.pdbx_seq_one_letter_code
_entity_poly.pdbx_strand_id
1 'polypeptide(L)'
;MKTNAFRFLNVKADEQKKVALMLGMGFFIGIFVATYQVTAESLFLNKMSDQLNKAFLISGGLGIASTLVFSFFQNRIRFSILASASLVLVFFTTAALHFFYHFGSAELHDNTLLLMYCLTGPTTAILLLCYWGMFGRIFDFKQSKRIIGWIDTGQLIAIILANFLIPLTSALFPDTSDYLLVCDASIVGALICLLFINASFGLTSKLIADASVRKQTQFNQIFKDKYVVLLSLFLVASVVTFNFNQFIFQDLLNEQYPNQRDLTDFVAYFNGTIYMLSLVMQAFVNDKIISSYGLRTSLFILPLLTGFLALSSFVAAFFFGYDLTTHPETFIFFFLFIALTRLFNSTLRESLENPVYKLMFVPIDSKIRFGIQAKVEGVVSESGRLIAGICIFAFSLIPIFKIIWIPIIILALCGLYILLIQRLYGGYKNKIRAKLENSDYSQEKLDLGLKQVVSRLEQQLIDRHTSKAVFSFRLLEKLEPAQIGVWVNSLMKNGHDEARDYAQRRMNELKGLSVSDQYIIRADKGVNESGEKKMLSKSDLEAILNNGGDIHKQRIQRLARSAEPNDRQYAAELILHSSTDENSSYLIELLSDLEPKVRKTAISTSIKVNSPEIIFALIDNLSNPIYSNQTMNALVLIGGKALNHLESAFYRTGQSTQTIIRIIQVIGRIGGQRAKDLLWSKIDYPDKVVVSQVLLSLGECGFKAGISQITRIKYAIENDVADIAWNINARQELDEGESRLKQSLVEEDSHDIDHIYMLLAMLYDTRSIQLVKENIESGTSEGTSYAVELLDVFLSEQLKQRVIPVLDDLTNAEKVNRLEVFYPRLRLDNKLTLKFLINRDFTQSNRWTKACALEQIGLLKIADFKLDLIAQLFNPDRLLREMAAWALYQVDAEEYELNTKRLSIDSKRWLDRAVIPSKQTKVKLFDKIVFFQQLPIFQDIPGIALSFLADISREVRLAPDEFISVDEKLNNDFYMVLKGSVQYYE
;
A
#
# COMPACT_ATOMS: atom_id res chain seq x y z
N MET A 1 -4.48 -31.57 25.23
CA MET A 1 -3.11 -31.36 24.74
C MET A 1 -2.95 -31.07 23.27
N LYS A 2 -3.89 -31.49 22.38
CA LYS A 2 -3.79 -31.28 20.90
C LYS A 2 -3.98 -29.83 20.42
N THR A 3 -4.56 -28.93 21.21
CA THR A 3 -4.89 -27.56 20.79
C THR A 3 -3.79 -26.53 21.03
N ASN A 4 -2.83 -26.80 21.90
CA ASN A 4 -1.82 -25.81 22.28
C ASN A 4 -0.63 -25.73 21.32
N ALA A 5 -0.22 -26.85 20.69
CA ALA A 5 0.89 -26.87 19.74
C ALA A 5 0.59 -26.05 18.47
N PHE A 6 -0.62 -26.20 17.92
CA PHE A 6 -1.03 -25.45 16.72
C PHE A 6 -1.28 -23.96 16.97
N ARG A 7 -1.60 -23.57 18.22
CA ARG A 7 -1.65 -22.14 18.61
C ARG A 7 -0.26 -21.50 18.62
N PHE A 8 0.75 -22.24 19.08
CA PHE A 8 2.14 -21.78 19.03
C PHE A 8 2.62 -21.57 17.57
N LEU A 9 2.14 -22.41 16.65
CA LEU A 9 2.46 -22.36 15.21
C LEU A 9 1.64 -21.30 14.44
N ASN A 10 0.81 -20.52 15.11
CA ASN A 10 -0.09 -19.51 14.51
C ASN A 10 -0.99 -20.08 13.39
N VAL A 11 -1.43 -21.34 13.52
CA VAL A 11 -2.27 -22.07 12.56
C VAL A 11 -3.73 -21.97 13.00
N LYS A 12 -4.61 -21.50 12.12
CA LYS A 12 -6.05 -21.40 12.38
C LYS A 12 -6.68 -22.80 12.47
N ALA A 13 -7.81 -22.91 13.20
CA ALA A 13 -8.47 -24.19 13.45
C ALA A 13 -8.90 -24.95 12.17
N ASP A 14 -9.30 -24.24 11.14
CA ASP A 14 -9.68 -24.74 9.82
C ASP A 14 -8.50 -25.27 9.00
N GLU A 15 -7.29 -24.83 9.31
CA GLU A 15 -6.04 -25.17 8.61
C GLU A 15 -5.31 -26.37 9.23
N GLN A 16 -5.57 -26.69 10.50
CA GLN A 16 -4.80 -27.67 11.28
C GLN A 16 -4.67 -29.02 10.59
N LYS A 17 -5.75 -29.53 10.01
CA LYS A 17 -5.75 -30.85 9.33
C LYS A 17 -4.89 -30.83 8.07
N LYS A 18 -4.95 -29.72 7.31
CA LYS A 18 -4.13 -29.53 6.10
C LYS A 18 -2.64 -29.50 6.45
N VAL A 19 -2.31 -28.72 7.47
CA VAL A 19 -0.93 -28.56 7.94
C VAL A 19 -0.38 -29.88 8.49
N ALA A 20 -1.14 -30.60 9.30
CA ALA A 20 -0.71 -31.87 9.86
C ALA A 20 -0.41 -32.94 8.80
N LEU A 21 -1.25 -33.07 7.79
CA LEU A 21 -1.04 -34.03 6.68
C LEU A 21 0.16 -33.64 5.81
N MET A 22 0.35 -32.34 5.54
CA MET A 22 1.52 -31.85 4.80
C MET A 22 2.82 -32.07 5.58
N LEU A 23 2.80 -31.81 6.91
CA LEU A 23 3.95 -32.11 7.78
C LEU A 23 4.28 -33.60 7.77
N GLY A 24 3.27 -34.49 7.85
CA GLY A 24 3.46 -35.94 7.77
C GLY A 24 4.03 -36.39 6.43
N MET A 25 3.54 -35.84 5.32
CA MET A 25 4.08 -36.13 3.99
C MET A 25 5.55 -35.65 3.88
N GLY A 26 5.84 -34.44 4.35
CA GLY A 26 7.20 -33.87 4.40
C GLY A 26 8.14 -34.70 5.25
N PHE A 27 7.67 -35.20 6.40
CA PHE A 27 8.45 -36.09 7.28
C PHE A 27 8.90 -37.38 6.56
N PHE A 28 8.00 -38.07 5.90
CA PHE A 28 8.34 -39.28 5.15
C PHE A 28 9.27 -38.99 3.95
N ILE A 29 9.03 -37.91 3.22
CA ILE A 29 9.93 -37.51 2.12
C ILE A 29 11.31 -37.15 2.68
N GLY A 30 11.40 -36.52 3.85
CA GLY A 30 12.66 -36.19 4.50
C GLY A 30 13.47 -37.44 4.87
N ILE A 31 12.84 -38.50 5.41
CA ILE A 31 13.49 -39.79 5.68
C ILE A 31 14.08 -40.37 4.38
N PHE A 32 13.29 -40.36 3.30
CA PHE A 32 13.76 -40.86 1.99
C PHE A 32 15.00 -40.10 1.52
N VAL A 33 14.91 -38.77 1.47
CA VAL A 33 15.99 -37.91 0.94
C VAL A 33 17.28 -38.15 1.70
N ALA A 34 17.25 -38.20 3.04
CA ALA A 34 18.40 -38.42 3.89
C ALA A 34 19.03 -39.81 3.69
N THR A 35 18.21 -40.84 3.82
CA THR A 35 18.72 -42.24 3.73
C THR A 35 19.18 -42.57 2.33
N TYR A 36 18.46 -42.17 1.29
CA TYR A 36 18.88 -42.42 -0.09
C TYR A 36 20.18 -41.71 -0.44
N GLN A 37 20.31 -40.43 -0.04
CA GLN A 37 21.50 -39.64 -0.31
C GLN A 37 22.74 -40.25 0.34
N VAL A 38 22.70 -40.57 1.65
CA VAL A 38 23.82 -41.15 2.38
C VAL A 38 24.20 -42.49 1.81
N THR A 39 23.24 -43.36 1.54
CA THR A 39 23.46 -44.69 0.99
C THR A 39 24.12 -44.62 -0.41
N ALA A 40 23.53 -43.84 -1.31
CA ALA A 40 24.02 -43.71 -2.68
C ALA A 40 25.42 -43.08 -2.73
N GLU A 41 25.64 -42.01 -1.92
CA GLU A 41 26.89 -41.27 -1.87
C GLU A 41 28.03 -42.14 -1.30
N SER A 42 27.80 -42.79 -0.14
CA SER A 42 28.85 -43.60 0.51
C SER A 42 29.21 -44.84 -0.29
N LEU A 43 28.25 -45.56 -0.87
CA LEU A 43 28.52 -46.74 -1.68
C LEU A 43 29.24 -46.41 -2.98
N PHE A 44 28.86 -45.31 -3.65
CA PHE A 44 29.47 -44.87 -4.89
C PHE A 44 30.92 -44.37 -4.66
N LEU A 45 31.12 -43.46 -3.68
CA LEU A 45 32.43 -42.89 -3.39
C LEU A 45 33.46 -43.97 -2.98
N ASN A 46 33.07 -44.97 -2.24
CA ASN A 46 33.95 -46.05 -1.82
C ASN A 46 34.47 -46.92 -2.97
N LYS A 47 33.62 -47.17 -4.01
CA LYS A 47 33.97 -48.13 -5.07
C LYS A 47 34.30 -47.49 -6.41
N MET A 48 33.77 -46.31 -6.69
CA MET A 48 33.78 -45.66 -8.03
C MET A 48 34.11 -44.18 -8.00
N SER A 49 34.88 -43.70 -7.02
CA SER A 49 35.28 -42.28 -6.91
C SER A 49 35.95 -41.73 -8.16
N ASP A 50 36.71 -42.55 -8.88
CA ASP A 50 37.39 -42.17 -10.15
C ASP A 50 36.40 -41.71 -11.25
N GLN A 51 35.15 -42.15 -11.17
CA GLN A 51 34.09 -41.78 -12.12
C GLN A 51 33.16 -40.64 -11.64
N LEU A 52 33.55 -39.96 -10.55
CA LEU A 52 32.73 -38.89 -9.95
C LEU A 52 32.40 -37.77 -10.95
N ASN A 53 33.35 -37.36 -11.77
CA ASN A 53 33.18 -36.37 -12.84
C ASN A 53 32.13 -36.80 -13.89
N LYS A 54 32.12 -38.08 -14.29
CA LYS A 54 31.12 -38.66 -15.21
C LYS A 54 29.74 -38.73 -14.54
N ALA A 55 29.73 -39.10 -13.26
CA ALA A 55 28.50 -39.25 -12.51
C ALA A 55 27.76 -37.90 -12.35
N PHE A 56 28.46 -36.77 -12.10
CA PHE A 56 27.90 -35.44 -12.10
C PHE A 56 27.27 -35.08 -13.46
N LEU A 57 27.95 -35.36 -14.56
CA LEU A 57 27.44 -35.10 -15.90
C LEU A 57 26.17 -35.92 -16.20
N ILE A 58 26.18 -37.23 -15.92
CA ILE A 58 25.02 -38.13 -16.15
C ILE A 58 23.86 -37.73 -15.25
N SER A 59 24.10 -37.45 -13.96
CA SER A 59 23.08 -37.01 -13.00
C SER A 59 22.39 -35.77 -13.48
N GLY A 60 23.10 -34.75 -13.96
CA GLY A 60 22.54 -33.53 -14.51
C GLY A 60 21.68 -33.79 -15.75
N GLY A 61 22.13 -34.68 -16.65
CA GLY A 61 21.36 -35.08 -17.83
C GLY A 61 20.05 -35.80 -17.46
N LEU A 62 20.13 -36.76 -16.54
CA LEU A 62 18.95 -37.49 -16.03
C LEU A 62 18.01 -36.57 -15.27
N GLY A 63 18.52 -35.59 -14.54
CA GLY A 63 17.73 -34.57 -13.84
C GLY A 63 16.87 -33.73 -14.80
N ILE A 64 17.48 -33.23 -15.89
CA ILE A 64 16.73 -32.51 -16.91
C ILE A 64 15.69 -33.42 -17.57
N ALA A 65 16.08 -34.63 -17.99
CA ALA A 65 15.15 -35.53 -18.64
C ALA A 65 13.92 -35.84 -17.77
N SER A 66 14.15 -36.19 -16.49
CA SER A 66 13.09 -36.51 -15.54
C SER A 66 12.17 -35.33 -15.25
N THR A 67 12.71 -34.11 -15.05
CA THR A 67 11.93 -32.90 -14.78
C THR A 67 11.17 -32.40 -16.02
N LEU A 68 11.70 -32.56 -17.23
CA LEU A 68 10.99 -32.30 -18.48
C LEU A 68 9.81 -33.26 -18.67
N VAL A 69 9.99 -34.55 -18.41
CA VAL A 69 8.94 -35.55 -18.45
C VAL A 69 7.85 -35.22 -17.43
N PHE A 70 8.22 -34.92 -16.19
CA PHE A 70 7.28 -34.48 -15.15
C PHE A 70 6.50 -33.23 -15.57
N SER A 71 7.19 -32.20 -16.07
CA SER A 71 6.58 -30.95 -16.53
C SER A 71 5.65 -31.16 -17.72
N PHE A 72 5.96 -32.08 -18.61
CA PHE A 72 5.09 -32.43 -19.74
C PHE A 72 3.76 -33.04 -19.26
N PHE A 73 3.80 -33.94 -18.28
CA PHE A 73 2.61 -34.58 -17.75
C PHE A 73 1.83 -33.67 -16.79
N GLN A 74 2.49 -32.75 -16.07
CA GLN A 74 1.87 -31.82 -15.14
C GLN A 74 0.70 -31.00 -15.76
N ASN A 75 0.81 -30.71 -17.05
CA ASN A 75 -0.21 -29.92 -17.77
C ASN A 75 -1.27 -30.79 -18.46
N ARG A 76 -1.12 -32.13 -18.43
CA ARG A 76 -2.02 -33.08 -19.15
C ARG A 76 -2.80 -33.99 -18.23
N ILE A 77 -2.28 -34.24 -17.03
CA ILE A 77 -2.87 -35.18 -16.07
C ILE A 77 -3.22 -34.41 -14.78
N ARG A 78 -4.22 -34.86 -14.06
CA ARG A 78 -4.55 -34.32 -12.73
C ARG A 78 -3.32 -34.42 -11.83
N PHE A 79 -2.98 -33.33 -11.15
CA PHE A 79 -1.76 -33.27 -10.35
C PHE A 79 -1.72 -34.33 -9.24
N SER A 80 -2.87 -34.64 -8.62
CA SER A 80 -2.94 -35.72 -7.61
C SER A 80 -2.58 -37.09 -8.18
N ILE A 81 -2.99 -37.40 -9.41
CA ILE A 81 -2.64 -38.66 -10.11
C ILE A 81 -1.16 -38.64 -10.48
N LEU A 82 -0.67 -37.52 -11.00
CA LEU A 82 0.75 -37.36 -11.35
C LEU A 82 1.65 -37.55 -10.14
N ALA A 83 1.34 -36.91 -9.02
CA ALA A 83 2.08 -37.04 -7.77
C ALA A 83 2.07 -38.47 -7.23
N SER A 84 0.90 -39.13 -7.21
CA SER A 84 0.81 -40.54 -6.80
C SER A 84 1.60 -41.47 -7.72
N ALA A 85 1.50 -41.29 -9.03
CA ALA A 85 2.27 -42.07 -10.00
C ALA A 85 3.79 -41.86 -9.87
N SER A 86 4.21 -40.61 -9.58
CA SER A 86 5.63 -40.32 -9.36
C SER A 86 6.18 -40.99 -8.10
N LEU A 87 5.43 -40.99 -6.98
CA LEU A 87 5.83 -41.69 -5.76
C LEU A 87 5.91 -43.20 -6.00
N VAL A 88 4.93 -43.79 -6.71
CA VAL A 88 4.95 -45.19 -7.07
C VAL A 88 6.15 -45.53 -7.97
N LEU A 89 6.47 -44.67 -8.93
CA LEU A 89 7.65 -44.85 -9.81
C LEU A 89 8.95 -44.82 -8.99
N VAL A 90 9.10 -43.87 -8.06
CA VAL A 90 10.28 -43.81 -7.19
C VAL A 90 10.41 -45.09 -6.34
N PHE A 91 9.29 -45.58 -5.76
CA PHE A 91 9.28 -46.81 -5.01
C PHE A 91 9.80 -47.99 -5.84
N PHE A 92 9.27 -48.22 -7.05
CA PHE A 92 9.72 -49.32 -7.89
C PHE A 92 11.19 -49.13 -8.35
N THR A 93 11.62 -47.90 -8.55
CA THR A 93 13.03 -47.60 -8.92
C THR A 93 13.98 -47.96 -7.78
N THR A 94 13.68 -47.58 -6.55
CA THR A 94 14.50 -47.87 -5.37
C THR A 94 14.50 -49.36 -5.04
N ALA A 95 13.36 -50.00 -5.11
CA ALA A 95 13.25 -51.47 -4.94
C ALA A 95 14.03 -52.23 -6.00
N ALA A 96 13.99 -51.82 -7.27
CA ALA A 96 14.76 -52.41 -8.36
C ALA A 96 16.27 -52.23 -8.15
N LEU A 97 16.72 -51.03 -7.72
CA LEU A 97 18.13 -50.77 -7.40
C LEU A 97 18.62 -51.67 -6.27
N HIS A 98 17.85 -51.87 -5.21
CA HIS A 98 18.15 -52.76 -4.11
C HIS A 98 18.27 -54.21 -4.62
N PHE A 99 17.30 -54.66 -5.42
CA PHE A 99 17.32 -56.02 -5.99
C PHE A 99 18.52 -56.29 -6.89
N PHE A 100 18.82 -55.37 -7.85
CA PHE A 100 19.96 -55.55 -8.77
C PHE A 100 21.33 -55.45 -8.08
N TYR A 101 21.42 -54.65 -6.98
CA TYR A 101 22.61 -54.57 -6.17
C TYR A 101 22.94 -55.90 -5.49
N HIS A 102 21.94 -56.62 -4.93
CA HIS A 102 22.13 -57.86 -4.21
C HIS A 102 22.19 -59.10 -5.12
N PHE A 103 21.41 -59.14 -6.20
CA PHE A 103 21.25 -60.33 -7.05
C PHE A 103 21.85 -60.18 -8.45
N GLY A 104 22.46 -59.03 -8.75
CA GLY A 104 23.06 -58.79 -10.08
C GLY A 104 24.43 -59.39 -10.28
N SER A 105 24.85 -59.52 -11.55
CA SER A 105 26.26 -59.88 -11.91
C SER A 105 27.22 -58.73 -11.54
N ALA A 106 28.54 -59.02 -11.50
CA ALA A 106 29.52 -58.01 -11.15
C ALA A 106 29.48 -56.75 -12.01
N GLU A 107 29.30 -56.85 -13.32
CA GLU A 107 29.11 -55.71 -14.22
C GLU A 107 27.81 -54.95 -13.95
N LEU A 108 26.75 -55.67 -13.57
CA LEU A 108 25.46 -55.10 -13.25
C LEU A 108 25.52 -54.33 -11.91
N HIS A 109 26.36 -54.80 -10.99
CA HIS A 109 26.58 -54.18 -9.68
C HIS A 109 27.23 -52.80 -9.82
N ASP A 110 28.29 -52.65 -10.63
CA ASP A 110 28.94 -51.36 -10.86
C ASP A 110 28.02 -50.36 -11.57
N ASN A 111 27.30 -50.81 -12.60
CA ASN A 111 26.28 -49.98 -13.26
C ASN A 111 25.13 -49.56 -12.33
N THR A 112 24.74 -50.43 -11.39
CA THR A 112 23.69 -50.13 -10.39
C THR A 112 24.17 -49.06 -9.40
N LEU A 113 25.42 -49.12 -8.95
CA LEU A 113 26.06 -48.10 -8.11
C LEU A 113 26.09 -46.73 -8.79
N LEU A 114 26.56 -46.70 -10.06
CA LEU A 114 26.60 -45.48 -10.84
C LEU A 114 25.18 -44.93 -11.02
N LEU A 115 24.19 -45.74 -11.36
CA LEU A 115 22.82 -45.36 -11.56
C LEU A 115 22.17 -44.86 -10.24
N MET A 116 22.43 -45.52 -9.12
CA MET A 116 21.95 -45.13 -7.80
C MET A 116 22.45 -43.74 -7.42
N TYR A 117 23.74 -43.46 -7.62
CA TYR A 117 24.31 -42.12 -7.39
C TYR A 117 23.71 -41.08 -8.35
N CYS A 118 23.64 -41.38 -9.65
CA CYS A 118 23.12 -40.45 -10.67
C CYS A 118 21.63 -40.11 -10.47
N LEU A 119 20.85 -41.01 -9.89
CA LEU A 119 19.42 -40.80 -9.60
C LEU A 119 19.16 -40.01 -8.32
N THR A 120 20.14 -39.74 -7.47
CA THR A 120 19.98 -39.00 -6.21
C THR A 120 19.33 -37.64 -6.45
N GLY A 121 19.84 -36.86 -7.41
CA GLY A 121 19.28 -35.57 -7.77
C GLY A 121 17.90 -35.65 -8.42
N PRO A 122 17.72 -36.43 -9.49
CA PRO A 122 16.43 -36.58 -10.17
C PRO A 122 15.28 -37.04 -9.27
N THR A 123 15.51 -38.03 -8.41
CA THR A 123 14.46 -38.53 -7.49
C THR A 123 14.09 -37.49 -6.44
N THR A 124 15.06 -36.81 -5.83
CA THR A 124 14.85 -35.73 -4.90
C THR A 124 14.05 -34.58 -5.56
N ALA A 125 14.45 -34.18 -6.78
CA ALA A 125 13.75 -33.12 -7.50
C ALA A 125 12.27 -33.46 -7.77
N ILE A 126 11.97 -34.68 -8.21
CA ILE A 126 10.60 -35.14 -8.44
C ILE A 126 9.78 -35.15 -7.14
N LEU A 127 10.34 -35.66 -6.04
CA LEU A 127 9.67 -35.70 -4.74
C LEU A 127 9.34 -34.29 -4.23
N LEU A 128 10.29 -33.34 -4.35
CA LEU A 128 10.09 -31.97 -3.96
C LEU A 128 9.07 -31.26 -4.87
N LEU A 129 9.07 -31.52 -6.18
CA LEU A 129 8.06 -31.00 -7.10
C LEU A 129 6.65 -31.51 -6.74
N CYS A 130 6.52 -32.77 -6.34
CA CYS A 130 5.25 -33.31 -5.84
C CYS A 130 4.82 -32.64 -4.54
N TYR A 131 5.73 -32.48 -3.58
CA TYR A 131 5.46 -31.89 -2.27
C TYR A 131 5.06 -30.41 -2.36
N TRP A 132 5.89 -29.58 -2.95
CA TRP A 132 5.63 -28.14 -3.10
C TRP A 132 4.51 -27.86 -4.09
N GLY A 133 4.35 -28.71 -5.10
CA GLY A 133 3.22 -28.62 -6.01
C GLY A 133 1.87 -28.88 -5.32
N MET A 134 1.82 -29.78 -4.32
CA MET A 134 0.64 -29.98 -3.47
C MET A 134 0.41 -28.81 -2.53
N PHE A 135 1.45 -28.32 -1.87
CA PHE A 135 1.40 -27.15 -1.01
C PHE A 135 0.73 -25.96 -1.70
N GLY A 136 1.21 -25.63 -2.90
CA GLY A 136 0.69 -24.49 -3.67
C GLY A 136 -0.75 -24.62 -4.16
N ARG A 137 -1.35 -25.82 -4.05
CA ARG A 137 -2.77 -26.05 -4.41
C ARG A 137 -3.70 -26.13 -3.20
N ILE A 138 -3.15 -26.36 -2.01
CA ILE A 138 -3.91 -26.53 -0.77
C ILE A 138 -4.05 -25.19 -0.03
N PHE A 139 -3.03 -24.32 -0.09
CA PHE A 139 -2.98 -23.06 0.66
C PHE A 139 -3.05 -21.85 -0.24
N ASP A 140 -3.84 -20.84 0.21
CA ASP A 140 -3.90 -19.54 -0.43
C ASP A 140 -2.61 -18.74 -0.16
N PHE A 141 -2.40 -17.66 -0.92
CA PHE A 141 -1.20 -16.83 -0.82
C PHE A 141 -0.90 -16.33 0.62
N LYS A 142 -1.93 -15.82 1.32
CA LYS A 142 -1.82 -15.32 2.70
C LYS A 142 -1.50 -16.45 3.69
N GLN A 143 -2.11 -17.60 3.51
CA GLN A 143 -1.84 -18.81 4.28
C GLN A 143 -0.42 -19.33 4.01
N SER A 144 -0.03 -19.39 2.73
CA SER A 144 1.28 -19.85 2.31
C SER A 144 2.42 -19.05 2.94
N LYS A 145 2.34 -17.72 2.93
CA LYS A 145 3.36 -16.84 3.53
C LYS A 145 3.54 -17.09 5.03
N ARG A 146 2.46 -17.43 5.73
CA ARG A 146 2.49 -17.69 7.19
C ARG A 146 2.95 -19.11 7.54
N ILE A 147 2.61 -20.10 6.72
CA ILE A 147 2.72 -21.53 7.08
C ILE A 147 3.94 -22.21 6.44
N ILE A 148 4.52 -21.63 5.37
CA ILE A 148 5.59 -22.24 4.56
C ILE A 148 6.80 -22.67 5.42
N GLY A 149 7.23 -21.82 6.37
CA GLY A 149 8.36 -22.15 7.25
C GLY A 149 8.08 -23.36 8.14
N TRP A 150 6.86 -23.48 8.67
CA TRP A 150 6.51 -24.62 9.53
C TRP A 150 6.36 -25.94 8.75
N ILE A 151 5.85 -25.86 7.53
CA ILE A 151 5.70 -27.06 6.67
C ILE A 151 7.06 -27.60 6.25
N ASP A 152 8.01 -26.73 5.95
CA ASP A 152 9.39 -27.10 5.63
C ASP A 152 10.10 -27.74 6.85
N THR A 153 9.79 -27.26 8.07
CA THR A 153 10.35 -27.78 9.32
C THR A 153 10.08 -29.28 9.50
N GLY A 154 8.93 -29.77 9.08
CA GLY A 154 8.60 -31.19 9.16
C GLY A 154 9.58 -32.09 8.36
N GLN A 155 9.94 -31.65 7.16
CA GLN A 155 10.93 -32.32 6.32
C GLN A 155 12.33 -32.25 6.93
N LEU A 156 12.74 -31.07 7.42
CA LEU A 156 14.06 -30.87 8.03
C LEU A 156 14.26 -31.73 9.29
N ILE A 157 13.27 -31.81 10.17
CA ILE A 157 13.32 -32.67 11.36
C ILE A 157 13.52 -34.14 10.94
N ALA A 158 12.81 -34.59 9.94
CA ALA A 158 12.93 -35.96 9.45
C ALA A 158 14.32 -36.26 8.88
N ILE A 159 14.88 -35.33 8.09
CA ILE A 159 16.24 -35.44 7.53
C ILE A 159 17.27 -35.51 8.66
N ILE A 160 17.16 -34.67 9.68
CA ILE A 160 18.05 -34.67 10.84
C ILE A 160 17.98 -36.02 11.55
N LEU A 161 16.78 -36.48 11.90
CA LEU A 161 16.59 -37.75 12.60
C LEU A 161 17.12 -38.92 11.79
N ALA A 162 16.82 -38.99 10.50
CA ALA A 162 17.29 -40.09 9.65
C ALA A 162 18.83 -40.11 9.57
N ASN A 163 19.49 -38.98 9.36
CA ASN A 163 20.95 -38.90 9.28
C ASN A 163 21.62 -39.32 10.59
N PHE A 164 21.16 -38.88 11.75
CA PHE A 164 21.75 -39.30 13.03
C PHE A 164 21.39 -40.73 13.42
N LEU A 165 20.28 -41.30 12.89
CA LEU A 165 19.91 -42.68 13.13
C LEU A 165 20.72 -43.68 12.31
N ILE A 166 21.22 -43.34 11.12
CA ILE A 166 22.01 -44.23 10.26
C ILE A 166 23.22 -44.82 11.02
N PRO A 167 24.14 -44.04 11.62
CA PRO A 167 25.23 -44.58 12.39
C PRO A 167 24.78 -45.40 13.58
N LEU A 168 23.69 -45.03 14.25
CA LEU A 168 23.17 -45.74 15.42
C LEU A 168 22.53 -47.08 15.05
N THR A 169 22.01 -47.23 13.86
CA THR A 169 21.35 -48.45 13.36
C THR A 169 22.26 -49.33 12.52
N SER A 170 23.53 -48.97 12.36
CA SER A 170 24.52 -49.75 11.57
C SER A 170 24.69 -51.18 12.04
N ALA A 171 24.38 -51.49 13.30
CA ALA A 171 24.34 -52.86 13.81
C ALA A 171 23.13 -53.69 13.34
N LEU A 172 22.03 -53.04 13.01
CA LEU A 172 20.80 -53.69 12.48
C LEU A 172 20.84 -53.89 10.98
N PHE A 173 21.59 -53.04 10.27
CA PHE A 173 21.80 -53.09 8.82
C PHE A 173 23.28 -53.33 8.52
N PRO A 174 23.71 -54.60 8.40
CA PRO A 174 25.12 -54.92 8.17
C PRO A 174 25.64 -54.40 6.83
N ASP A 175 24.77 -54.36 5.83
CA ASP A 175 25.10 -53.81 4.52
C ASP A 175 24.47 -52.45 4.36
N THR A 176 25.27 -51.47 3.93
CA THR A 176 24.78 -50.09 3.70
C THR A 176 23.62 -50.01 2.68
N SER A 177 23.57 -50.95 1.74
CA SER A 177 22.49 -51.01 0.75
C SER A 177 21.11 -51.34 1.33
N ASP A 178 21.07 -51.99 2.52
CA ASP A 178 19.77 -52.33 3.18
C ASP A 178 18.98 -51.09 3.65
N TYR A 179 19.63 -49.95 3.76
CA TYR A 179 18.93 -48.69 3.99
C TYR A 179 17.97 -48.28 2.86
N LEU A 180 18.07 -48.87 1.65
CA LEU A 180 17.10 -48.71 0.59
C LEU A 180 15.71 -49.25 0.98
N LEU A 181 15.61 -50.24 1.86
CA LEU A 181 14.35 -50.69 2.40
C LEU A 181 13.65 -49.64 3.29
N VAL A 182 14.46 -48.87 4.00
CA VAL A 182 13.94 -47.70 4.76
C VAL A 182 13.42 -46.61 3.82
N CYS A 183 14.11 -46.41 2.68
CA CYS A 183 13.62 -45.51 1.63
C CYS A 183 12.27 -45.98 1.08
N ASP A 184 12.10 -47.25 0.76
CA ASP A 184 10.85 -47.79 0.24
C ASP A 184 9.71 -47.67 1.26
N ALA A 185 9.96 -47.98 2.53
CA ALA A 185 8.96 -47.79 3.60
C ALA A 185 8.54 -46.34 3.77
N SER A 186 9.48 -45.41 3.63
CA SER A 186 9.17 -43.96 3.74
C SER A 186 8.35 -43.45 2.57
N ILE A 187 8.59 -43.91 1.34
CA ILE A 187 7.76 -43.56 0.18
C ILE A 187 6.34 -44.05 0.32
N VAL A 188 6.15 -45.28 0.86
CA VAL A 188 4.81 -45.77 1.16
C VAL A 188 4.08 -44.89 2.18
N GLY A 189 4.78 -44.43 3.23
CA GLY A 189 4.24 -43.46 4.20
C GLY A 189 3.83 -42.13 3.54
N ALA A 190 4.67 -41.58 2.67
CA ALA A 190 4.37 -40.35 1.92
C ALA A 190 3.16 -40.54 0.99
N LEU A 191 3.05 -41.71 0.32
CA LEU A 191 1.91 -42.05 -0.53
C LEU A 191 0.61 -42.14 0.27
N ILE A 192 0.62 -42.74 1.44
CA ILE A 192 -0.56 -42.80 2.34
C ILE A 192 -1.00 -41.37 2.73
N CYS A 193 -0.08 -40.51 3.14
CA CYS A 193 -0.39 -39.11 3.44
C CYS A 193 -1.02 -38.39 2.24
N LEU A 194 -0.45 -38.58 1.03
CA LEU A 194 -0.98 -37.98 -0.20
C LEU A 194 -2.41 -38.46 -0.51
N LEU A 195 -2.69 -39.74 -0.32
CA LEU A 195 -4.04 -40.30 -0.53
C LEU A 195 -5.06 -39.72 0.46
N PHE A 196 -4.65 -39.52 1.73
CA PHE A 196 -5.50 -38.84 2.73
C PHE A 196 -5.74 -37.37 2.38
N ILE A 197 -4.76 -36.65 1.85
CA ILE A 197 -4.90 -35.28 1.37
C ILE A 197 -5.92 -35.24 0.23
N ASN A 198 -5.79 -36.09 -0.75
CA ASN A 198 -6.69 -36.18 -1.89
C ASN A 198 -8.14 -36.51 -1.48
N ALA A 199 -8.33 -37.41 -0.55
CA ALA A 199 -9.65 -37.81 -0.05
C ALA A 199 -10.31 -36.70 0.79
N SER A 200 -9.52 -35.95 1.59
CA SER A 200 -10.07 -34.97 2.52
C SER A 200 -10.37 -33.62 1.90
N PHE A 201 -9.66 -33.19 0.84
CA PHE A 201 -9.73 -31.82 0.33
C PHE A 201 -10.20 -31.69 -1.12
N GLY A 202 -10.70 -32.77 -1.72
CA GLY A 202 -11.40 -32.73 -3.00
C GLY A 202 -10.64 -32.06 -4.15
N LEU A 203 -9.33 -32.26 -4.24
CA LEU A 203 -8.45 -31.70 -5.29
C LEU A 203 -8.83 -32.14 -6.72
N THR A 204 -9.98 -32.77 -6.86
CA THR A 204 -10.51 -33.33 -8.10
C THR A 204 -11.13 -32.31 -9.04
N SER A 205 -11.35 -31.05 -8.64
CA SER A 205 -12.29 -30.15 -9.33
C SER A 205 -11.71 -28.93 -10.03
N LYS A 206 -10.44 -28.87 -10.44
CA LYS A 206 -10.03 -27.82 -11.41
C LYS A 206 -9.07 -28.37 -12.46
N LEU A 207 -9.63 -29.04 -13.47
CA LEU A 207 -8.92 -29.41 -14.71
C LEU A 207 -8.86 -28.31 -15.76
N ILE A 208 -9.46 -27.17 -15.52
CA ILE A 208 -9.51 -26.09 -16.49
C ILE A 208 -8.62 -24.95 -15.98
N ALA A 209 -7.31 -25.13 -16.15
CA ALA A 209 -6.50 -23.96 -16.41
C ALA A 209 -6.99 -23.41 -17.75
N ASP A 210 -7.52 -22.19 -17.75
CA ASP A 210 -7.90 -21.47 -18.97
C ASP A 210 -6.83 -21.65 -20.05
N ALA A 211 -7.22 -21.79 -21.31
CA ALA A 211 -6.28 -21.94 -22.43
C ALA A 211 -5.25 -20.80 -22.45
N SER A 212 -5.60 -19.62 -21.92
CA SER A 212 -4.74 -18.47 -21.68
C SER A 212 -3.62 -18.77 -20.67
N VAL A 213 -3.93 -19.42 -19.54
CA VAL A 213 -2.96 -19.80 -18.49
C VAL A 213 -2.00 -20.87 -19.02
N ARG A 214 -2.52 -21.85 -19.79
CA ARG A 214 -1.66 -22.86 -20.46
C ARG A 214 -0.68 -22.22 -21.43
N LYS A 215 -1.10 -21.22 -22.21
CA LYS A 215 -0.27 -20.51 -23.16
C LYS A 215 0.81 -19.68 -22.44
N GLN A 216 0.48 -18.99 -21.35
CA GLN A 216 1.41 -18.18 -20.56
C GLN A 216 2.44 -19.02 -19.79
N THR A 217 2.14 -20.28 -19.49
CA THR A 217 3.09 -21.19 -18.82
C THR A 217 3.95 -22.00 -19.79
N GLN A 218 3.86 -21.80 -21.11
CA GLN A 218 4.78 -22.45 -22.05
C GLN A 218 6.21 -21.89 -21.89
N PHE A 219 7.24 -22.76 -22.05
CA PHE A 219 8.64 -22.40 -21.89
C PHE A 219 9.02 -21.15 -22.70
N ASN A 220 8.65 -21.08 -23.99
CA ASN A 220 8.96 -19.94 -24.86
C ASN A 220 8.38 -18.61 -24.40
N GLN A 221 7.32 -18.62 -23.57
CA GLN A 221 6.70 -17.39 -23.06
C GLN A 221 7.24 -17.01 -21.68
N ILE A 222 7.59 -18.01 -20.86
CA ILE A 222 8.20 -17.78 -19.54
C ILE A 222 9.51 -17.02 -19.70
N PHE A 223 10.37 -17.40 -20.64
CA PHE A 223 11.66 -16.75 -20.88
C PHE A 223 11.58 -15.43 -21.66
N LYS A 224 10.41 -15.00 -22.10
CA LYS A 224 10.18 -13.63 -22.58
C LYS A 224 10.13 -12.60 -21.44
N ASP A 225 9.76 -13.01 -20.25
CA ASP A 225 9.74 -12.13 -19.07
C ASP A 225 11.16 -11.97 -18.53
N LYS A 226 11.71 -10.76 -18.67
CA LYS A 226 13.07 -10.42 -18.20
C LYS A 226 13.29 -10.73 -16.72
N TYR A 227 12.23 -10.63 -15.90
CA TYR A 227 12.33 -10.93 -14.47
C TYR A 227 12.49 -12.44 -14.23
N VAL A 228 11.74 -13.27 -14.95
CA VAL A 228 11.85 -14.73 -14.85
C VAL A 228 13.21 -15.22 -15.37
N VAL A 229 13.76 -14.56 -16.39
CA VAL A 229 15.14 -14.85 -16.87
C VAL A 229 16.16 -14.52 -15.77
N LEU A 230 16.02 -13.40 -15.07
CA LEU A 230 16.91 -13.04 -13.97
C LEU A 230 16.81 -14.04 -12.80
N LEU A 231 15.58 -14.48 -12.44
CA LEU A 231 15.37 -15.55 -11.46
C LEU A 231 16.05 -16.86 -11.87
N SER A 232 15.96 -17.21 -13.15
CA SER A 232 16.56 -18.42 -13.71
C SER A 232 18.09 -18.36 -13.69
N LEU A 233 18.68 -17.23 -14.08
CA LEU A 233 20.14 -17.02 -14.07
C LEU A 233 20.70 -17.05 -12.64
N PHE A 234 19.98 -16.42 -11.69
CA PHE A 234 20.34 -16.49 -10.28
C PHE A 234 20.37 -17.94 -9.79
N LEU A 235 19.31 -18.73 -10.07
CA LEU A 235 19.23 -20.12 -9.64
C LEU A 235 20.34 -20.97 -10.27
N VAL A 236 20.65 -20.77 -11.56
CA VAL A 236 21.75 -21.48 -12.23
C VAL A 236 23.08 -21.17 -11.55
N ALA A 237 23.37 -19.89 -11.24
CA ALA A 237 24.60 -19.51 -10.56
C ALA A 237 24.69 -20.13 -9.16
N SER A 238 23.61 -20.15 -8.39
CA SER A 238 23.51 -20.82 -7.08
C SER A 238 23.80 -22.32 -7.20
N VAL A 239 23.09 -23.00 -8.11
CA VAL A 239 23.20 -24.45 -8.30
C VAL A 239 24.60 -24.82 -8.81
N VAL A 240 25.20 -24.10 -9.74
CA VAL A 240 26.55 -24.35 -10.23
C VAL A 240 27.57 -24.20 -9.09
N THR A 241 27.48 -23.12 -8.31
CA THR A 241 28.37 -22.90 -7.15
C THR A 241 28.26 -24.04 -6.13
N PHE A 242 27.02 -24.46 -5.84
CA PHE A 242 26.76 -25.57 -4.94
C PHE A 242 27.38 -26.90 -5.44
N ASN A 243 27.25 -27.24 -6.74
CA ASN A 243 27.77 -28.48 -7.29
C ASN A 243 29.29 -28.49 -7.36
N PHE A 244 29.94 -27.35 -7.62
CA PHE A 244 31.41 -27.27 -7.50
C PHE A 244 31.89 -27.50 -6.06
N ASN A 245 31.21 -26.93 -5.07
CA ASN A 245 31.50 -27.19 -3.66
C ASN A 245 31.25 -28.64 -3.28
N GLN A 246 30.21 -29.27 -3.80
CA GLN A 246 29.92 -30.66 -3.55
C GLN A 246 30.98 -31.57 -4.18
N PHE A 247 31.38 -31.30 -5.41
CA PHE A 247 32.38 -32.09 -6.13
C PHE A 247 33.72 -32.10 -5.40
N ILE A 248 34.28 -30.94 -5.07
CA ILE A 248 35.59 -30.87 -4.39
C ILE A 248 35.54 -31.54 -3.01
N PHE A 249 34.43 -31.40 -2.28
CA PHE A 249 34.27 -32.05 -0.98
C PHE A 249 34.21 -33.57 -1.11
N GLN A 250 33.43 -34.09 -2.06
CA GLN A 250 33.29 -35.53 -2.29
C GLN A 250 34.58 -36.19 -2.81
N ASP A 251 35.35 -35.46 -3.64
CA ASP A 251 36.62 -35.93 -4.17
C ASP A 251 37.64 -36.09 -3.04
N LEU A 252 37.79 -35.11 -2.15
CA LEU A 252 38.66 -35.17 -1.00
C LEU A 252 38.18 -36.10 0.13
N LEU A 253 36.87 -36.36 0.19
CA LEU A 253 36.29 -37.18 1.24
C LEU A 253 36.70 -38.62 1.18
N ASN A 254 36.77 -39.20 -0.04
CA ASN A 254 37.20 -40.56 -0.23
C ASN A 254 38.71 -40.77 0.10
N GLU A 255 39.55 -39.77 -0.16
CA GLU A 255 40.95 -39.79 0.26
C GLU A 255 41.09 -39.81 1.78
N GLN A 256 40.27 -39.04 2.50
CA GLN A 256 40.30 -38.94 3.98
C GLN A 256 39.70 -40.16 4.67
N TYR A 257 38.66 -40.79 4.11
CA TYR A 257 37.94 -41.93 4.70
C TYR A 257 37.86 -43.14 3.75
N PRO A 258 38.92 -43.95 3.62
CA PRO A 258 38.97 -45.07 2.68
C PRO A 258 38.07 -46.25 3.10
N ASN A 259 37.67 -46.33 4.38
CA ASN A 259 36.79 -47.37 4.89
C ASN A 259 35.33 -47.02 4.68
N GLN A 260 34.56 -47.88 4.02
CA GLN A 260 33.16 -47.63 3.70
C GLN A 260 32.29 -47.28 4.89
N ARG A 261 32.49 -47.99 6.02
CA ARG A 261 31.67 -47.74 7.21
C ARG A 261 31.93 -46.35 7.81
N ASP A 262 33.23 -46.03 7.98
CA ASP A 262 33.65 -44.73 8.51
C ASP A 262 33.19 -43.59 7.58
N LEU A 263 33.24 -43.80 6.26
CA LEU A 263 32.77 -42.91 5.24
C LEU A 263 31.25 -42.67 5.38
N THR A 264 30.44 -43.76 5.52
CA THR A 264 28.97 -43.69 5.68
C THR A 264 28.61 -42.93 6.95
N ASP A 265 29.27 -43.27 8.07
CA ASP A 265 29.00 -42.61 9.35
C ASP A 265 29.36 -41.13 9.32
N PHE A 266 30.51 -40.79 8.71
CA PHE A 266 30.91 -39.38 8.57
C PHE A 266 29.94 -38.60 7.70
N VAL A 267 29.57 -39.13 6.53
CA VAL A 267 28.61 -38.49 5.61
C VAL A 267 27.26 -38.26 6.30
N ALA A 268 26.80 -39.26 7.05
CA ALA A 268 25.56 -39.17 7.81
C ALA A 268 25.61 -38.05 8.89
N TYR A 269 26.64 -38.10 9.74
CA TYR A 269 26.81 -37.06 10.78
C TYR A 269 27.02 -35.67 10.19
N PHE A 270 27.78 -35.56 9.11
CA PHE A 270 28.06 -34.28 8.46
C PHE A 270 26.78 -33.68 7.84
N ASN A 271 26.01 -34.47 7.10
CA ASN A 271 24.72 -34.05 6.56
C ASN A 271 23.70 -33.73 7.67
N GLY A 272 23.65 -34.58 8.70
CA GLY A 272 22.82 -34.33 9.88
C GLY A 272 23.13 -32.97 10.56
N THR A 273 24.44 -32.65 10.65
CA THR A 273 24.91 -31.38 11.22
C THR A 273 24.48 -30.19 10.35
N ILE A 274 24.60 -30.31 8.99
CA ILE A 274 24.13 -29.26 8.04
C ILE A 274 22.67 -28.97 8.31
N TYR A 275 21.81 -29.98 8.33
CA TYR A 275 20.37 -29.77 8.48
C TYR A 275 19.98 -29.33 9.88
N MET A 276 20.66 -29.79 10.93
CA MET A 276 20.47 -29.33 12.31
C MET A 276 20.80 -27.83 12.43
N LEU A 277 21.93 -27.41 11.87
CA LEU A 277 22.32 -26.01 11.86
C LEU A 277 21.37 -25.18 11.02
N SER A 278 20.87 -25.72 9.89
CA SER A 278 19.86 -25.09 9.06
C SER A 278 18.56 -24.87 9.83
N LEU A 279 18.10 -25.83 10.61
CA LEU A 279 16.90 -25.71 11.44
C LEU A 279 17.05 -24.63 12.52
N VAL A 280 18.21 -24.60 13.20
CA VAL A 280 18.51 -23.57 14.20
C VAL A 280 18.53 -22.17 13.57
N MET A 281 19.17 -22.03 12.42
CA MET A 281 19.20 -20.78 11.67
C MET A 281 17.79 -20.35 11.25
N GLN A 282 16.98 -21.26 10.73
CA GLN A 282 15.62 -21.00 10.29
C GLN A 282 14.71 -20.60 11.46
N ALA A 283 14.84 -21.24 12.63
CA ALA A 283 13.99 -20.97 13.78
C ALA A 283 14.32 -19.66 14.51
N PHE A 284 15.60 -19.28 14.58
CA PHE A 284 16.02 -18.18 15.46
C PHE A 284 16.65 -16.99 14.76
N VAL A 285 17.14 -17.15 13.53
CA VAL A 285 17.99 -16.16 12.89
C VAL A 285 17.33 -15.57 11.63
N ASN A 286 16.70 -16.39 10.82
CA ASN A 286 16.20 -15.97 9.50
C ASN A 286 15.16 -14.84 9.56
N ASP A 287 14.15 -14.97 10.42
CA ASP A 287 13.13 -13.95 10.56
C ASP A 287 13.73 -12.60 10.94
N LYS A 288 14.74 -12.61 11.81
CA LYS A 288 15.47 -11.39 12.19
C LYS A 288 16.27 -10.83 11.03
N ILE A 289 16.97 -11.68 10.27
CA ILE A 289 17.74 -11.22 9.12
C ILE A 289 16.82 -10.65 8.04
N ILE A 290 15.76 -11.36 7.69
CA ILE A 290 14.82 -10.94 6.63
C ILE A 290 14.08 -9.68 7.02
N SER A 291 13.57 -9.59 8.27
CA SER A 291 12.80 -8.45 8.75
C SER A 291 13.67 -7.21 8.99
N SER A 292 14.90 -7.39 9.52
CA SER A 292 15.76 -6.26 9.87
C SER A 292 16.59 -5.73 8.70
N TYR A 293 17.07 -6.62 7.81
CA TYR A 293 17.97 -6.25 6.72
C TYR A 293 17.36 -6.39 5.33
N GLY A 294 16.18 -6.98 5.22
CA GLY A 294 15.42 -7.17 3.98
C GLY A 294 15.95 -8.26 3.07
N LEU A 295 15.18 -8.59 2.02
CA LEU A 295 15.46 -9.71 1.10
C LEU A 295 16.80 -9.59 0.37
N ARG A 296 17.21 -8.38 -0.01
CA ARG A 296 18.46 -8.15 -0.71
C ARG A 296 19.68 -8.57 0.10
N THR A 297 19.75 -8.13 1.34
CA THR A 297 20.88 -8.44 2.24
C THR A 297 20.94 -9.93 2.57
N SER A 298 19.77 -10.55 2.78
CA SER A 298 19.66 -11.99 3.03
C SER A 298 20.28 -12.83 1.91
N LEU A 299 20.08 -12.46 0.63
CA LEU A 299 20.67 -13.15 -0.50
C LEU A 299 22.19 -12.94 -0.63
N PHE A 300 22.74 -11.81 -0.15
CA PHE A 300 24.17 -11.55 -0.22
C PHE A 300 24.99 -12.39 0.77
N ILE A 301 24.43 -12.82 1.89
CA ILE A 301 25.15 -13.52 2.95
C ILE A 301 25.81 -14.80 2.42
N LEU A 302 25.07 -15.62 1.67
CA LEU A 302 25.57 -16.89 1.16
C LEU A 302 26.83 -16.74 0.24
N PRO A 303 26.79 -15.96 -0.87
CA PRO A 303 27.94 -15.86 -1.75
C PRO A 303 29.13 -15.15 -1.10
N LEU A 304 28.89 -14.22 -0.17
CA LEU A 304 29.99 -13.56 0.56
C LEU A 304 30.69 -14.52 1.50
N LEU A 305 29.97 -15.30 2.29
CA LEU A 305 30.60 -16.26 3.22
C LEU A 305 31.24 -17.41 2.48
N THR A 306 30.57 -17.96 1.44
CA THR A 306 31.15 -19.03 0.59
C THR A 306 32.39 -18.53 -0.12
N GLY A 307 32.43 -17.35 -0.68
CA GLY A 307 33.60 -16.75 -1.33
C GLY A 307 34.74 -16.52 -0.35
N PHE A 308 34.46 -16.05 0.87
CA PHE A 308 35.48 -15.91 1.91
C PHE A 308 36.11 -17.24 2.30
N LEU A 309 35.28 -18.26 2.54
CA LEU A 309 35.77 -19.60 2.89
C LEU A 309 36.50 -20.30 1.72
N ALA A 310 36.05 -20.11 0.48
CA ALA A 310 36.74 -20.60 -0.70
C ALA A 310 38.10 -19.93 -0.88
N LEU A 311 38.24 -18.64 -0.62
CA LEU A 311 39.52 -17.96 -0.59
C LEU A 311 40.42 -18.52 0.51
N SER A 312 39.88 -18.75 1.70
CA SER A 312 40.61 -19.34 2.84
C SER A 312 41.10 -20.75 2.54
N SER A 313 40.28 -21.57 1.83
CA SER A 313 40.67 -22.91 1.40
C SER A 313 41.79 -22.87 0.37
N PHE A 314 41.78 -21.92 -0.59
CA PHE A 314 42.86 -21.74 -1.54
C PHE A 314 44.15 -21.33 -0.83
N VAL A 315 44.10 -20.41 0.12
CA VAL A 315 45.26 -20.00 0.93
C VAL A 315 45.81 -21.19 1.74
N ALA A 316 44.92 -21.98 2.34
CA ALA A 316 45.32 -23.19 3.07
C ALA A 316 45.99 -24.20 2.15
N ALA A 317 45.48 -24.46 0.95
CA ALA A 317 46.10 -25.34 -0.04
C ALA A 317 47.49 -24.85 -0.45
N PHE A 318 47.67 -23.52 -0.55
CA PHE A 318 48.98 -22.94 -0.94
C PHE A 318 50.03 -23.10 0.16
N PHE A 319 49.67 -22.90 1.44
CA PHE A 319 50.62 -22.95 2.56
C PHE A 319 50.81 -24.36 3.15
N PHE A 320 49.76 -25.18 3.18
CA PHE A 320 49.71 -26.45 3.88
C PHE A 320 49.71 -27.68 2.94
N GLY A 321 49.57 -27.44 1.63
CA GLY A 321 49.43 -28.50 0.67
C GLY A 321 47.98 -28.94 0.42
N TYR A 322 47.73 -29.62 -0.72
CA TYR A 322 46.39 -30.03 -1.16
C TYR A 322 46.27 -31.52 -1.50
N ASP A 323 47.34 -32.30 -1.30
CA ASP A 323 47.43 -33.73 -1.66
C ASP A 323 47.86 -34.53 -0.42
N LEU A 324 47.11 -35.54 -0.06
CA LEU A 324 47.35 -36.41 1.10
C LEU A 324 48.66 -37.19 0.95
N THR A 325 49.05 -37.55 -0.26
CA THR A 325 50.26 -38.35 -0.52
C THR A 325 51.54 -37.56 -0.29
N THR A 326 51.53 -36.28 -0.58
CA THR A 326 52.73 -35.40 -0.47
C THR A 326 52.77 -34.65 0.87
N HIS A 327 51.62 -34.42 1.52
CA HIS A 327 51.53 -33.63 2.77
C HIS A 327 50.56 -34.26 3.77
N PRO A 328 50.80 -35.47 4.28
CA PRO A 328 49.84 -36.23 5.09
C PRO A 328 49.44 -35.55 6.40
N GLU A 329 50.36 -34.83 7.05
CA GLU A 329 50.06 -34.17 8.33
C GLU A 329 49.32 -32.83 8.20
N THR A 330 49.48 -32.15 7.08
CA THR A 330 48.92 -30.80 6.89
C THR A 330 47.70 -30.74 5.96
N PHE A 331 47.43 -31.80 5.22
CA PHE A 331 46.26 -31.94 4.34
C PHE A 331 44.93 -31.67 5.07
N ILE A 332 44.87 -32.01 6.36
CA ILE A 332 43.67 -31.81 7.18
C ILE A 332 43.20 -30.33 7.21
N PHE A 333 44.12 -29.36 7.09
CA PHE A 333 43.74 -27.95 7.06
C PHE A 333 43.00 -27.56 5.77
N PHE A 334 43.50 -28.07 4.62
CA PHE A 334 42.79 -27.86 3.35
C PHE A 334 41.42 -28.53 3.35
N PHE A 335 41.38 -29.82 3.76
CA PHE A 335 40.11 -30.56 3.91
C PHE A 335 39.12 -29.85 4.86
N LEU A 336 39.59 -29.32 5.99
CA LEU A 336 38.76 -28.60 6.95
C LEU A 336 38.11 -27.36 6.34
N PHE A 337 38.85 -26.52 5.62
CA PHE A 337 38.27 -25.33 4.97
C PHE A 337 37.29 -25.68 3.85
N ILE A 338 37.55 -26.76 3.09
CA ILE A 338 36.59 -27.27 2.10
C ILE A 338 35.34 -27.81 2.79
N ALA A 339 35.47 -28.56 3.88
CA ALA A 339 34.34 -29.06 4.66
C ALA A 339 33.53 -27.91 5.26
N LEU A 340 34.18 -26.88 5.82
CA LEU A 340 33.51 -25.66 6.30
C LEU A 340 32.79 -24.91 5.17
N THR A 341 33.42 -24.80 3.98
CA THR A 341 32.78 -24.18 2.80
C THR A 341 31.52 -24.95 2.44
N ARG A 342 31.58 -26.27 2.40
CA ARG A 342 30.46 -27.15 2.14
C ARG A 342 29.35 -27.04 3.21
N LEU A 343 29.75 -27.06 4.50
CA LEU A 343 28.85 -26.93 5.64
C LEU A 343 28.03 -25.64 5.56
N PHE A 344 28.71 -24.48 5.50
CA PHE A 344 28.04 -23.19 5.48
C PHE A 344 27.30 -22.91 4.19
N ASN A 345 27.83 -23.30 3.04
CA ASN A 345 27.13 -23.17 1.76
C ASN A 345 25.79 -23.92 1.79
N SER A 346 25.81 -25.17 2.25
CA SER A 346 24.59 -25.99 2.34
C SER A 346 23.60 -25.46 3.40
N THR A 347 24.11 -25.12 4.58
CA THR A 347 23.30 -24.60 5.69
C THR A 347 22.59 -23.29 5.29
N LEU A 348 23.31 -22.31 4.75
CA LEU A 348 22.73 -21.02 4.35
C LEU A 348 21.81 -21.16 3.13
N ARG A 349 22.12 -22.09 2.24
CA ARG A 349 21.25 -22.36 1.09
C ARG A 349 19.90 -22.88 1.54
N GLU A 350 19.88 -23.89 2.42
CA GLU A 350 18.63 -24.47 2.92
C GLU A 350 17.88 -23.55 3.87
N SER A 351 18.59 -22.90 4.77
CA SER A 351 17.94 -22.08 5.78
C SER A 351 17.52 -20.70 5.28
N LEU A 352 18.34 -20.01 4.50
CA LEU A 352 18.13 -18.59 4.16
C LEU A 352 17.84 -18.37 2.68
N GLU A 353 18.66 -18.90 1.75
CA GLU A 353 18.53 -18.62 0.32
C GLU A 353 17.24 -19.21 -0.27
N ASN A 354 16.96 -20.49 -0.03
CA ASN A 354 15.78 -21.17 -0.58
C ASN A 354 14.47 -20.49 -0.14
N PRO A 355 14.23 -20.16 1.14
CA PRO A 355 13.05 -19.41 1.57
C PRO A 355 12.94 -18.03 0.92
N VAL A 356 14.05 -17.26 0.90
CA VAL A 356 14.06 -15.91 0.29
C VAL A 356 13.84 -15.99 -1.22
N TYR A 357 14.43 -16.98 -1.89
CA TYR A 357 14.24 -17.21 -3.32
C TYR A 357 12.77 -17.51 -3.66
N LYS A 358 12.09 -18.31 -2.83
CA LYS A 358 10.65 -18.58 -2.98
C LYS A 358 9.81 -17.30 -2.86
N LEU A 359 10.20 -16.37 -1.99
CA LEU A 359 9.55 -15.06 -1.89
C LEU A 359 9.75 -14.19 -3.14
N MET A 360 10.82 -14.38 -3.89
CA MET A 360 11.04 -13.66 -5.15
C MET A 360 10.02 -14.02 -6.26
N PHE A 361 9.23 -15.09 -6.12
CA PHE A 361 8.12 -15.39 -7.02
C PHE A 361 6.83 -14.62 -6.70
N VAL A 362 6.76 -13.91 -5.58
CA VAL A 362 5.57 -13.15 -5.16
C VAL A 362 5.05 -12.15 -6.21
N PRO A 363 5.89 -11.39 -6.94
CA PRO A 363 5.42 -10.45 -7.95
C PRO A 363 4.78 -11.09 -9.18
N ILE A 364 4.94 -12.40 -9.36
CA ILE A 364 4.34 -13.14 -10.48
C ILE A 364 2.87 -13.39 -10.20
N ASP A 365 2.03 -13.31 -11.22
CA ASP A 365 0.59 -13.54 -11.12
C ASP A 365 0.29 -14.89 -10.44
N SER A 366 -0.61 -14.87 -9.44
CA SER A 366 -0.99 -16.05 -8.65
C SER A 366 -1.46 -17.22 -9.50
N LYS A 367 -2.17 -16.96 -10.62
CA LYS A 367 -2.67 -17.99 -11.54
C LYS A 367 -1.56 -18.79 -12.22
N ILE A 368 -0.43 -18.16 -12.49
CA ILE A 368 0.68 -18.79 -13.25
C ILE A 368 1.93 -19.03 -12.38
N ARG A 369 2.01 -18.43 -11.17
CA ARG A 369 3.17 -18.47 -10.27
C ARG A 369 3.68 -19.89 -10.02
N PHE A 370 2.81 -20.77 -9.56
CA PHE A 370 3.20 -22.14 -9.25
C PHE A 370 3.65 -22.92 -10.51
N GLY A 371 3.05 -22.64 -11.66
CA GLY A 371 3.48 -23.23 -12.92
C GLY A 371 4.87 -22.74 -13.37
N ILE A 372 5.20 -21.48 -13.15
CA ILE A 372 6.51 -20.90 -13.44
C ILE A 372 7.53 -21.40 -12.41
N GLN A 373 7.21 -21.33 -11.13
CA GLN A 373 8.07 -21.77 -10.05
C GLN A 373 8.47 -23.25 -10.22
N ALA A 374 7.51 -24.13 -10.45
CA ALA A 374 7.79 -25.55 -10.67
C ALA A 374 8.74 -25.81 -11.86
N LYS A 375 8.64 -25.01 -12.93
CA LYS A 375 9.53 -25.14 -14.09
C LYS A 375 10.92 -24.56 -13.84
N VAL A 376 10.99 -23.43 -13.14
CA VAL A 376 12.28 -22.81 -12.80
C VAL A 376 13.00 -23.66 -11.75
N GLU A 377 12.36 -24.03 -10.65
CA GLU A 377 12.96 -24.88 -9.62
C GLU A 377 13.27 -26.30 -10.12
N GLY A 378 12.46 -26.85 -11.02
CA GLY A 378 12.70 -28.13 -11.63
C GLY A 378 13.72 -28.06 -12.77
N VAL A 379 13.28 -27.62 -13.96
CA VAL A 379 14.09 -27.72 -15.19
C VAL A 379 15.31 -26.81 -15.18
N VAL A 380 15.17 -25.55 -14.67
CA VAL A 380 16.30 -24.60 -14.66
C VAL A 380 17.35 -25.02 -13.61
N SER A 381 16.92 -25.52 -12.45
CA SER A 381 17.82 -26.05 -11.42
C SER A 381 18.64 -27.24 -11.98
N GLU A 382 17.97 -28.20 -12.63
CA GLU A 382 18.65 -29.34 -13.23
C GLU A 382 19.54 -28.95 -14.43
N SER A 383 19.16 -27.90 -15.17
CA SER A 383 20.06 -27.31 -16.20
C SER A 383 21.31 -26.72 -15.57
N GLY A 384 21.22 -26.09 -14.40
CA GLY A 384 22.37 -25.61 -13.63
C GLY A 384 23.25 -26.76 -13.18
N ARG A 385 22.68 -27.90 -12.75
CA ARG A 385 23.42 -29.11 -12.39
C ARG A 385 24.15 -29.71 -13.62
N LEU A 386 23.49 -29.80 -14.78
CA LEU A 386 24.12 -30.25 -16.01
C LEU A 386 25.26 -29.33 -16.44
N ILE A 387 25.08 -28.00 -16.38
CA ILE A 387 26.14 -27.04 -16.69
C ILE A 387 27.35 -27.26 -15.77
N ALA A 388 27.11 -27.44 -14.46
CA ALA A 388 28.19 -27.76 -13.52
C ALA A 388 28.89 -29.08 -13.88
N GLY A 389 28.12 -30.13 -14.18
CA GLY A 389 28.66 -31.44 -14.61
C GLY A 389 29.47 -31.34 -15.90
N ILE A 390 28.99 -30.60 -16.90
CA ILE A 390 29.75 -30.35 -18.13
C ILE A 390 31.08 -29.63 -17.84
N CYS A 391 31.04 -28.57 -17.01
CA CYS A 391 32.25 -27.82 -16.64
C CYS A 391 33.23 -28.69 -15.85
N ILE A 392 32.78 -29.46 -14.84
CA ILE A 392 33.60 -30.35 -14.06
C ILE A 392 34.24 -31.43 -14.95
N PHE A 393 33.45 -32.06 -15.82
CA PHE A 393 33.94 -33.06 -16.76
C PHE A 393 34.96 -32.47 -17.76
N ALA A 394 34.69 -31.29 -18.34
CA ALA A 394 35.59 -30.60 -19.24
C ALA A 394 36.91 -30.24 -18.55
N PHE A 395 36.88 -29.79 -17.30
CA PHE A 395 38.09 -29.48 -16.53
C PHE A 395 38.91 -30.75 -16.23
N SER A 396 38.25 -31.89 -15.95
CA SER A 396 38.96 -33.15 -15.73
C SER A 396 39.70 -33.70 -16.96
N LEU A 397 39.36 -33.26 -18.18
CA LEU A 397 40.07 -33.62 -19.42
C LEU A 397 41.37 -32.81 -19.63
N ILE A 398 41.58 -31.75 -18.83
CA ILE A 398 42.75 -30.86 -18.96
C ILE A 398 43.83 -31.32 -17.97
N PRO A 399 44.97 -31.88 -18.46
CA PRO A 399 45.99 -32.46 -17.56
C PRO A 399 46.65 -31.45 -16.59
N ILE A 400 46.59 -30.15 -16.90
CA ILE A 400 47.17 -29.08 -16.08
C ILE A 400 46.17 -28.67 -14.95
N PHE A 401 44.89 -29.06 -15.06
CA PHE A 401 43.88 -28.68 -14.10
C PHE A 401 43.96 -29.56 -12.85
N LYS A 402 44.40 -28.95 -11.75
CA LYS A 402 44.49 -29.59 -10.43
C LYS A 402 43.33 -29.11 -9.55
N ILE A 403 43.00 -29.91 -8.53
CA ILE A 403 41.90 -29.65 -7.58
C ILE A 403 42.01 -28.27 -6.90
N ILE A 404 43.23 -27.76 -6.72
CA ILE A 404 43.49 -26.44 -6.14
C ILE A 404 42.86 -25.26 -6.89
N TRP A 405 42.55 -25.43 -8.20
CA TRP A 405 41.90 -24.37 -8.98
C TRP A 405 40.39 -24.23 -8.72
N ILE A 406 39.75 -25.26 -8.15
CA ILE A 406 38.31 -25.26 -7.91
C ILE A 406 37.87 -24.17 -6.92
N PRO A 407 38.55 -23.91 -5.78
CA PRO A 407 38.23 -22.78 -4.89
C PRO A 407 38.26 -21.41 -5.60
N ILE A 408 39.17 -21.21 -6.57
CA ILE A 408 39.24 -19.97 -7.35
C ILE A 408 38.04 -19.84 -8.28
N ILE A 409 37.62 -20.94 -8.91
CA ILE A 409 36.39 -20.97 -9.73
C ILE A 409 35.18 -20.66 -8.88
N ILE A 410 35.08 -21.23 -7.68
CA ILE A 410 34.00 -20.93 -6.73
C ILE A 410 33.99 -19.43 -6.36
N LEU A 411 35.15 -18.84 -6.12
CA LEU A 411 35.27 -17.41 -5.84
C LEU A 411 34.78 -16.53 -7.01
N ALA A 412 35.16 -16.89 -8.24
CA ALA A 412 34.71 -16.21 -9.45
C ALA A 412 33.20 -16.35 -9.65
N LEU A 413 32.64 -17.54 -9.41
CA LEU A 413 31.21 -17.80 -9.43
C LEU A 413 30.45 -16.98 -8.36
N CYS A 414 31.00 -16.86 -7.14
CA CYS A 414 30.43 -16.00 -6.09
C CYS A 414 30.39 -14.53 -6.52
N GLY A 415 31.42 -14.03 -7.23
CA GLY A 415 31.42 -12.68 -7.81
C GLY A 415 30.30 -12.48 -8.83
N LEU A 416 30.13 -13.42 -9.77
CA LEU A 416 28.99 -13.40 -10.71
C LEU A 416 27.67 -13.46 -10.00
N TYR A 417 27.56 -14.28 -8.97
CA TYR A 417 26.35 -14.44 -8.15
C TYR A 417 25.93 -13.13 -7.48
N ILE A 418 26.87 -12.40 -6.88
CA ILE A 418 26.64 -11.08 -6.28
C ILE A 418 26.08 -10.08 -7.31
N LEU A 419 26.64 -10.07 -8.53
CA LEU A 419 26.15 -9.20 -9.60
C LEU A 419 24.69 -9.54 -10.01
N LEU A 420 24.38 -10.84 -10.07
CA LEU A 420 23.03 -11.30 -10.40
C LEU A 420 22.01 -10.92 -9.31
N ILE A 421 22.37 -10.99 -8.02
CA ILE A 421 21.50 -10.54 -6.91
C ILE A 421 21.13 -9.07 -7.07
N GLN A 422 22.09 -8.20 -7.40
CA GLN A 422 21.82 -6.77 -7.58
C GLN A 422 20.80 -6.52 -8.70
N ARG A 423 20.96 -7.21 -9.85
CA ARG A 423 20.03 -7.09 -10.98
C ARG A 423 18.66 -7.69 -10.67
N LEU A 424 18.63 -8.84 -9.99
CA LEU A 424 17.41 -9.53 -9.61
C LEU A 424 16.54 -8.67 -8.69
N TYR A 425 17.14 -8.07 -7.68
CA TYR A 425 16.41 -7.21 -6.75
C TYR A 425 15.87 -5.94 -7.42
N GLY A 426 16.59 -5.36 -8.38
CA GLY A 426 16.08 -4.27 -9.22
C GLY A 426 14.86 -4.71 -10.03
N GLY A 427 14.93 -5.91 -10.64
CA GLY A 427 13.80 -6.52 -11.36
C GLY A 427 12.59 -6.79 -10.47
N TYR A 428 12.82 -7.26 -9.24
CA TYR A 428 11.78 -7.50 -8.23
C TYR A 428 10.96 -6.24 -7.94
N LYS A 429 11.64 -5.12 -7.62
CA LYS A 429 10.97 -3.83 -7.39
C LYS A 429 10.13 -3.38 -8.58
N ASN A 430 10.70 -3.44 -9.78
CA ASN A 430 10.02 -3.02 -10.99
C ASN A 430 8.79 -3.89 -11.29
N LYS A 431 8.88 -5.21 -11.00
CA LYS A 431 7.78 -6.14 -11.24
C LYS A 431 6.62 -5.94 -10.27
N ILE A 432 6.90 -5.71 -8.97
CA ILE A 432 5.87 -5.37 -8.00
C ILE A 432 5.18 -4.07 -8.39
N ARG A 433 5.94 -3.03 -8.75
CA ARG A 433 5.38 -1.76 -9.20
C ARG A 433 4.47 -1.94 -10.42
N ALA A 434 4.94 -2.65 -11.44
CA ALA A 434 4.13 -2.93 -12.64
C ALA A 434 2.86 -3.75 -12.32
N LYS A 435 2.90 -4.61 -11.31
CA LYS A 435 1.74 -5.38 -10.88
C LYS A 435 0.69 -4.52 -10.20
N LEU A 436 1.10 -3.57 -9.39
CA LEU A 436 0.20 -2.58 -8.78
C LEU A 436 -0.41 -1.66 -9.85
N GLU A 437 0.38 -1.26 -10.85
CA GLU A 437 -0.09 -0.46 -11.99
C GLU A 437 -1.14 -1.20 -12.85
N ASN A 438 -1.01 -2.52 -12.98
CA ASN A 438 -1.88 -3.38 -13.81
C ASN A 438 -2.99 -4.06 -13.00
N SER A 439 -3.24 -3.67 -11.75
CA SER A 439 -4.38 -4.20 -11.01
C SER A 439 -5.68 -3.58 -11.54
N ASP A 440 -6.20 -4.14 -12.63
CA ASP A 440 -7.44 -3.74 -13.33
C ASP A 440 -8.70 -3.76 -12.43
N TYR A 441 -8.61 -4.30 -11.22
CA TYR A 441 -9.77 -4.47 -10.33
C TYR A 441 -10.30 -3.17 -9.72
N SER A 442 -9.45 -2.15 -9.53
CA SER A 442 -9.91 -0.86 -9.00
C SER A 442 -10.40 0.08 -10.09
N GLN A 443 -9.80 0.04 -11.28
CA GLN A 443 -10.24 0.86 -12.40
C GLN A 443 -11.56 0.39 -12.99
N GLU A 444 -11.81 -0.92 -13.09
CA GLU A 444 -13.06 -1.43 -13.69
C GLU A 444 -14.30 -1.10 -12.85
N LYS A 445 -14.22 -1.13 -11.50
CA LYS A 445 -15.34 -0.72 -10.64
C LYS A 445 -15.54 0.80 -10.59
N LEU A 446 -14.46 1.57 -10.55
CA LEU A 446 -14.51 3.04 -10.55
C LEU A 446 -14.96 3.56 -11.93
N ASP A 447 -14.40 3.01 -13.02
CA ASP A 447 -14.75 3.35 -14.39
C ASP A 447 -16.20 2.98 -14.75
N LEU A 448 -16.70 1.84 -14.29
CA LEU A 448 -18.10 1.44 -14.51
C LEU A 448 -19.05 2.37 -13.73
N GLY A 449 -18.73 2.75 -12.51
CA GLY A 449 -19.52 3.69 -11.72
C GLY A 449 -19.47 5.09 -12.32
N LEU A 450 -18.30 5.58 -12.68
CA LEU A 450 -18.11 6.89 -13.29
C LEU A 450 -18.75 6.97 -14.67
N LYS A 451 -18.57 5.97 -15.52
CA LYS A 451 -19.23 5.86 -16.83
C LYS A 451 -20.75 5.82 -16.74
N GLN A 452 -21.31 5.13 -15.75
CA GLN A 452 -22.75 5.13 -15.51
C GLN A 452 -23.26 6.50 -15.05
N VAL A 453 -22.50 7.20 -14.18
CA VAL A 453 -22.83 8.55 -13.73
C VAL A 453 -22.74 9.54 -14.90
N VAL A 454 -21.64 9.50 -15.66
CA VAL A 454 -21.44 10.35 -16.84
C VAL A 454 -22.56 10.11 -17.87
N SER A 455 -22.85 8.85 -18.21
CA SER A 455 -23.94 8.52 -19.13
C SER A 455 -25.32 8.99 -18.67
N ARG A 456 -25.62 8.90 -17.36
CA ARG A 456 -26.84 9.45 -16.79
C ARG A 456 -26.91 10.97 -16.87
N LEU A 457 -25.80 11.64 -16.59
CA LEU A 457 -25.70 13.10 -16.69
C LEU A 457 -25.82 13.57 -18.15
N GLU A 458 -25.23 12.84 -19.10
CA GLU A 458 -25.37 13.11 -20.55
C GLU A 458 -26.82 12.98 -21.01
N GLN A 459 -27.58 11.99 -20.50
CA GLN A 459 -29.02 11.87 -20.80
C GLN A 459 -29.81 13.05 -20.22
N GLN A 460 -29.41 13.56 -19.07
CA GLN A 460 -30.06 14.72 -18.43
C GLN A 460 -29.72 16.06 -19.09
N LEU A 461 -28.66 16.15 -19.92
CA LEU A 461 -28.40 17.35 -20.75
C LEU A 461 -29.55 17.65 -21.72
N ILE A 462 -30.34 16.64 -22.10
CA ILE A 462 -31.44 16.73 -23.05
C ILE A 462 -32.79 16.89 -22.34
N ASP A 463 -32.81 16.97 -21.00
CA ASP A 463 -34.02 17.09 -20.21
C ASP A 463 -34.76 18.43 -20.52
N ARG A 464 -36.10 18.39 -20.47
CA ARG A 464 -36.96 19.56 -20.71
C ARG A 464 -36.78 20.64 -19.63
N HIS A 465 -36.31 20.26 -18.43
CA HIS A 465 -36.05 21.21 -17.35
C HIS A 465 -34.67 21.82 -17.46
N THR A 466 -34.61 23.10 -17.78
CA THR A 466 -33.36 23.87 -17.94
C THR A 466 -32.44 23.76 -16.74
N SER A 467 -33.00 23.82 -15.51
CA SER A 467 -32.19 23.68 -14.28
C SER A 467 -31.48 22.35 -14.15
N LYS A 468 -32.10 21.24 -14.55
CA LYS A 468 -31.46 19.91 -14.55
C LYS A 468 -30.39 19.79 -15.62
N ALA A 469 -30.67 20.29 -16.81
CA ALA A 469 -29.72 20.26 -17.92
C ALA A 469 -28.44 21.07 -17.60
N VAL A 470 -28.62 22.29 -17.07
CA VAL A 470 -27.49 23.14 -16.65
C VAL A 470 -26.73 22.55 -15.45
N PHE A 471 -27.44 21.95 -14.49
CA PHE A 471 -26.80 21.27 -13.37
C PHE A 471 -25.97 20.08 -13.81
N SER A 472 -26.51 19.22 -14.67
CA SER A 472 -25.83 18.06 -15.22
C SER A 472 -24.60 18.48 -16.04
N PHE A 473 -24.71 19.57 -16.83
CA PHE A 473 -23.58 20.14 -17.55
C PHE A 473 -22.46 20.59 -16.59
N ARG A 474 -22.79 21.34 -15.52
CA ARG A 474 -21.80 21.80 -14.52
C ARG A 474 -21.11 20.64 -13.80
N LEU A 475 -21.83 19.53 -13.58
CA LEU A 475 -21.27 18.35 -12.95
C LEU A 475 -20.33 17.60 -13.93
N LEU A 476 -20.72 17.46 -15.19
CA LEU A 476 -19.90 16.87 -16.24
C LEU A 476 -18.63 17.68 -16.48
N GLU A 477 -18.72 19.00 -16.48
CA GLU A 477 -17.57 19.91 -16.59
C GLU A 477 -16.53 19.68 -15.46
N LYS A 478 -16.98 19.31 -14.25
CA LYS A 478 -16.08 19.00 -13.14
C LYS A 478 -15.53 17.57 -13.19
N LEU A 479 -16.32 16.61 -13.67
CA LEU A 479 -15.94 15.20 -13.73
C LEU A 479 -14.95 14.90 -14.85
N GLU A 480 -15.20 15.45 -16.05
CA GLU A 480 -14.35 15.22 -17.22
C GLU A 480 -14.10 16.52 -18.00
N PRO A 481 -13.23 17.41 -17.52
CA PRO A 481 -12.96 18.70 -18.17
C PRO A 481 -12.52 18.61 -19.63
N ALA A 482 -11.91 17.49 -20.03
CA ALA A 482 -11.43 17.27 -21.39
C ALA A 482 -12.55 17.19 -22.45
N GLN A 483 -13.79 16.88 -22.07
CA GLN A 483 -14.91 16.69 -22.97
C GLN A 483 -15.90 17.88 -22.97
N ILE A 484 -15.59 18.98 -22.33
CA ILE A 484 -16.45 20.17 -22.22
C ILE A 484 -17.00 20.63 -23.57
N GLY A 485 -16.16 20.64 -24.61
CA GLY A 485 -16.55 21.06 -25.97
C GLY A 485 -17.66 20.20 -26.56
N VAL A 486 -17.69 18.90 -26.28
CA VAL A 486 -18.72 17.97 -26.76
C VAL A 486 -20.07 18.29 -26.07
N TRP A 487 -20.06 18.50 -24.76
CA TRP A 487 -21.29 18.76 -24.00
C TRP A 487 -21.84 20.15 -24.19
N VAL A 488 -20.99 21.18 -24.36
CA VAL A 488 -21.44 22.53 -24.79
C VAL A 488 -22.16 22.47 -26.13
N ASN A 489 -21.60 21.75 -27.07
CA ASN A 489 -22.23 21.57 -28.39
C ASN A 489 -23.53 20.76 -28.30
N SER A 490 -23.58 19.73 -27.45
CA SER A 490 -24.80 18.95 -27.20
C SER A 490 -25.90 19.81 -26.58
N LEU A 491 -25.58 20.62 -25.58
CA LEU A 491 -26.52 21.53 -24.92
C LEU A 491 -27.01 22.63 -25.86
N MET A 492 -26.13 23.14 -26.73
CA MET A 492 -26.51 24.13 -27.79
C MET A 492 -27.44 23.53 -28.82
N LYS A 493 -27.25 22.27 -29.19
CA LYS A 493 -28.01 21.61 -30.26
C LYS A 493 -29.38 21.12 -29.80
N ASN A 494 -29.45 20.60 -28.56
CA ASN A 494 -30.58 19.87 -28.04
C ASN A 494 -31.27 20.56 -26.83
N GLY A 495 -30.68 21.60 -26.25
CA GLY A 495 -31.23 22.32 -25.11
C GLY A 495 -32.39 23.25 -25.45
N HIS A 496 -33.23 23.56 -24.45
CA HIS A 496 -34.21 24.65 -24.55
C HIS A 496 -33.57 26.04 -24.55
N ASP A 497 -34.29 27.06 -24.91
CA ASP A 497 -33.71 28.39 -25.23
C ASP A 497 -32.83 28.95 -24.11
N GLU A 498 -33.20 28.81 -22.85
CA GLU A 498 -32.38 29.24 -21.71
C GLU A 498 -31.12 28.40 -21.50
N ALA A 499 -31.18 27.06 -21.73
CA ALA A 499 -30.01 26.16 -21.68
C ALA A 499 -29.06 26.44 -22.82
N ARG A 500 -29.57 26.78 -24.01
CA ARG A 500 -28.78 27.26 -25.15
C ARG A 500 -28.07 28.56 -24.85
N ASP A 501 -28.75 29.53 -24.27
CA ASP A 501 -28.18 30.81 -23.84
C ASP A 501 -27.03 30.59 -22.81
N TYR A 502 -27.21 29.64 -21.91
CA TYR A 502 -26.15 29.25 -20.96
C TYR A 502 -24.97 28.64 -21.69
N ALA A 503 -25.21 27.70 -22.61
CA ALA A 503 -24.17 27.05 -23.38
C ALA A 503 -23.42 28.04 -24.27
N GLN A 504 -24.11 29.01 -24.90
CA GLN A 504 -23.53 30.08 -25.71
C GLN A 504 -22.61 30.97 -24.86
N ARG A 505 -23.05 31.37 -23.67
CA ARG A 505 -22.22 32.13 -22.71
C ARG A 505 -20.97 31.35 -22.33
N ARG A 506 -21.13 30.07 -22.00
CA ARG A 506 -20.01 29.19 -21.61
C ARG A 506 -19.04 28.95 -22.75
N MET A 507 -19.52 28.82 -23.98
CA MET A 507 -18.67 28.73 -25.18
C MET A 507 -17.85 29.99 -25.39
N ASN A 508 -18.46 31.17 -25.20
CA ASN A 508 -17.76 32.44 -25.31
C ASN A 508 -16.68 32.63 -24.23
N GLU A 509 -16.96 32.19 -22.99
CA GLU A 509 -15.97 32.15 -21.90
C GLU A 509 -14.79 31.23 -22.24
N LEU A 510 -15.05 30.03 -22.75
CA LEU A 510 -14.03 29.06 -23.17
C LEU A 510 -13.17 29.55 -24.34
N LYS A 511 -13.73 30.38 -25.22
CA LYS A 511 -12.99 31.01 -26.34
C LYS A 511 -12.20 32.24 -25.94
N GLY A 512 -12.17 32.58 -24.63
CA GLY A 512 -11.38 33.70 -24.11
C GLY A 512 -11.95 35.09 -24.44
N LEU A 513 -13.23 35.17 -24.84
CA LEU A 513 -13.91 36.41 -25.03
C LEU A 513 -14.21 37.03 -23.65
N SER A 514 -13.76 38.27 -23.40
CA SER A 514 -13.98 38.96 -22.14
C SER A 514 -15.45 39.28 -21.91
N VAL A 515 -15.86 39.41 -20.65
CA VAL A 515 -17.25 39.77 -20.28
C VAL A 515 -17.66 41.11 -20.93
N SER A 516 -16.72 42.00 -21.16
CA SER A 516 -16.93 43.29 -21.91
C SER A 516 -17.37 43.06 -23.35
N ASP A 517 -16.84 42.02 -24.02
CA ASP A 517 -17.21 41.70 -25.39
C ASP A 517 -18.63 41.12 -25.51
N GLN A 518 -19.14 40.48 -24.47
CA GLN A 518 -20.52 39.98 -24.42
C GLN A 518 -21.56 41.09 -24.31
N TYR A 519 -21.26 42.17 -23.61
CA TYR A 519 -22.11 43.35 -23.54
C TYR A 519 -22.13 44.11 -24.86
N ILE A 520 -21.03 44.17 -25.60
CA ILE A 520 -20.94 44.81 -26.90
C ILE A 520 -21.77 44.05 -27.94
N ILE A 521 -21.75 42.73 -27.96
CA ILE A 521 -22.53 41.88 -28.86
C ILE A 521 -24.03 41.99 -28.62
N ARG A 522 -24.47 42.23 -27.37
CA ARG A 522 -25.90 42.48 -27.05
C ARG A 522 -26.40 43.88 -27.40
N ALA A 523 -25.52 44.87 -27.33
CA ALA A 523 -25.87 46.24 -27.70
C ALA A 523 -26.14 46.39 -29.21
N ASP A 524 -25.53 45.49 -30.06
CA ASP A 524 -25.71 45.54 -31.51
C ASP A 524 -27.00 44.85 -32.03
N LYS A 525 -27.71 44.12 -31.15
CA LYS A 525 -28.95 43.45 -31.50
C LYS A 525 -30.17 44.03 -30.75
N GLY A 526 -30.65 45.18 -31.21
CA GLY A 526 -32.00 45.63 -30.84
C GLY A 526 -32.09 46.99 -30.19
N VAL A 527 -32.10 47.99 -31.02
CA VAL A 527 -32.67 49.28 -30.68
C VAL A 527 -34.11 49.28 -31.15
N ASN A 528 -35.05 49.36 -30.23
CA ASN A 528 -36.31 50.04 -30.51
C ASN A 528 -36.78 50.72 -29.20
N GLU A 529 -36.79 52.05 -29.28
CA GLU A 529 -37.67 53.03 -28.72
C GLU A 529 -38.37 52.70 -27.35
N SER A 530 -37.67 53.04 -26.28
CA SER A 530 -38.29 53.73 -25.13
C SER A 530 -37.16 54.04 -24.11
N GLY A 531 -36.85 55.31 -23.98
CA GLY A 531 -36.45 56.10 -22.80
C GLY A 531 -35.42 55.53 -21.77
N GLU A 532 -34.61 54.54 -22.03
CA GLU A 532 -33.60 54.07 -21.09
C GLU A 532 -32.18 54.53 -21.49
N LYS A 533 -31.46 55.06 -20.51
CA LYS A 533 -30.11 55.62 -20.65
C LYS A 533 -29.18 54.77 -21.48
N LYS A 534 -28.69 55.31 -22.59
CA LYS A 534 -27.71 54.76 -23.50
C LYS A 534 -26.46 54.34 -22.75
N MET A 535 -26.15 53.06 -22.71
CA MET A 535 -24.81 52.58 -22.29
C MET A 535 -23.81 52.99 -23.36
N LEU A 536 -22.70 53.58 -22.93
CA LEU A 536 -21.64 54.09 -23.81
C LEU A 536 -20.93 52.94 -24.57
N SER A 537 -20.65 53.18 -25.81
CA SER A 537 -19.88 52.22 -26.62
C SER A 537 -18.40 52.18 -26.15
N LYS A 538 -17.65 51.13 -26.53
CA LYS A 538 -16.21 51.01 -26.20
C LYS A 538 -15.41 52.22 -26.78
N SER A 539 -15.77 52.71 -27.95
CA SER A 539 -15.20 53.92 -28.55
C SER A 539 -15.49 55.19 -27.77
N ASP A 540 -16.70 55.29 -27.19
CA ASP A 540 -17.06 56.41 -26.34
C ASP A 540 -16.34 56.33 -24.98
N LEU A 541 -16.10 55.11 -24.48
CA LEU A 541 -15.32 54.89 -23.28
C LEU A 541 -13.83 55.21 -23.50
N GLU A 542 -13.24 54.84 -24.62
CA GLU A 542 -11.86 55.19 -24.99
C GLU A 542 -11.70 56.67 -25.27
N ALA A 543 -12.67 57.30 -25.92
CA ALA A 543 -12.66 58.75 -26.15
C ALA A 543 -12.78 59.58 -24.86
N ILE A 544 -13.52 59.09 -23.89
CA ILE A 544 -13.67 59.69 -22.56
C ILE A 544 -12.38 59.44 -21.72
N LEU A 545 -11.75 58.29 -21.84
CA LEU A 545 -10.50 57.96 -21.13
C LEU A 545 -9.30 58.79 -21.62
N ASN A 546 -9.28 59.22 -22.86
CA ASN A 546 -8.17 59.97 -23.41
C ASN A 546 -8.23 61.52 -23.16
N ASN A 547 -9.34 62.00 -22.58
CA ASN A 547 -9.57 63.50 -22.52
C ASN A 547 -9.48 64.16 -21.13
N GLY A 548 -8.90 63.59 -20.09
CA GLY A 548 -8.59 64.33 -18.89
C GLY A 548 -8.69 63.67 -17.53
N GLY A 549 -7.57 63.51 -16.82
CA GLY A 549 -7.43 62.76 -15.53
C GLY A 549 -8.31 63.31 -14.37
N ASP A 550 -8.55 64.57 -14.19
CA ASP A 550 -9.28 65.09 -13.01
C ASP A 550 -10.82 64.89 -13.11
N ILE A 551 -11.33 64.96 -14.31
CA ILE A 551 -12.79 64.75 -14.55
C ILE A 551 -13.18 63.32 -14.30
N HIS A 552 -12.27 62.39 -14.57
CA HIS A 552 -12.47 60.96 -14.34
C HIS A 552 -12.54 60.59 -12.85
N LYS A 553 -11.68 61.18 -12.04
CA LYS A 553 -11.62 60.94 -10.60
C LYS A 553 -12.95 61.36 -9.91
N GLN A 554 -13.42 62.59 -10.19
CA GLN A 554 -14.70 63.08 -9.67
C GLN A 554 -15.90 62.25 -10.12
N ARG A 555 -15.84 61.72 -11.36
CA ARG A 555 -16.91 60.86 -11.92
C ARG A 555 -16.90 59.47 -11.23
N ILE A 556 -15.77 58.84 -11.08
CA ILE A 556 -15.60 57.54 -10.38
C ILE A 556 -16.07 57.72 -8.93
N GLN A 557 -15.65 58.80 -8.24
CA GLN A 557 -16.07 59.09 -6.86
C GLN A 557 -17.59 59.22 -6.74
N ARG A 558 -18.25 59.94 -7.66
CA ARG A 558 -19.69 60.11 -7.65
C ARG A 558 -20.42 58.81 -7.92
N LEU A 559 -20.00 58.02 -8.88
CA LEU A 559 -20.57 56.72 -9.23
C LEU A 559 -20.34 55.68 -8.13
N ALA A 560 -19.15 55.61 -7.55
CA ALA A 560 -18.85 54.65 -6.48
C ALA A 560 -19.69 54.84 -5.23
N ARG A 561 -20.17 56.08 -4.99
CA ARG A 561 -21.03 56.42 -3.84
C ARG A 561 -22.47 56.68 -4.20
N SER A 562 -22.91 56.30 -5.41
CA SER A 562 -24.31 56.40 -5.83
C SER A 562 -25.21 55.44 -5.01
N ALA A 563 -26.45 55.81 -4.81
CA ALA A 563 -27.45 54.96 -4.22
C ALA A 563 -27.81 53.76 -5.12
N GLU A 564 -27.69 53.93 -6.43
CA GLU A 564 -27.99 52.94 -7.45
C GLU A 564 -26.89 51.89 -7.57
N PRO A 565 -27.19 50.59 -7.42
CA PRO A 565 -26.19 49.51 -7.55
C PRO A 565 -25.52 49.44 -8.92
N ASN A 566 -26.24 49.73 -10.00
CA ASN A 566 -25.74 49.72 -11.37
C ASN A 566 -24.65 50.80 -11.57
N ASP A 567 -24.80 51.96 -10.97
CA ASP A 567 -23.81 53.01 -11.03
C ASP A 567 -22.53 52.62 -10.30
N ARG A 568 -22.65 51.98 -9.11
CA ARG A 568 -21.51 51.48 -8.35
C ARG A 568 -20.81 50.37 -9.07
N GLN A 569 -21.55 49.46 -9.74
CA GLN A 569 -20.96 48.41 -10.57
C GLN A 569 -20.18 49.04 -11.73
N TYR A 570 -20.76 50.04 -12.40
CA TYR A 570 -20.07 50.74 -13.49
C TYR A 570 -18.82 51.51 -13.00
N ALA A 571 -18.81 52.04 -11.79
CA ALA A 571 -17.62 52.60 -11.17
C ALA A 571 -16.49 51.56 -11.06
N ALA A 572 -16.80 50.32 -10.63
CA ALA A 572 -15.82 49.24 -10.54
C ALA A 572 -15.21 48.89 -11.91
N GLU A 573 -16.02 48.87 -12.97
CA GLU A 573 -15.58 48.66 -14.36
C GLU A 573 -14.72 49.81 -14.88
N LEU A 574 -15.07 51.07 -14.57
CA LEU A 574 -14.27 52.24 -14.95
C LEU A 574 -12.90 52.25 -14.28
N ILE A 575 -12.76 51.83 -13.02
CA ILE A 575 -11.50 51.69 -12.33
C ILE A 575 -10.57 50.71 -13.05
N LEU A 576 -11.11 49.67 -13.68
CA LEU A 576 -10.31 48.71 -14.46
C LEU A 576 -9.55 49.38 -15.62
N HIS A 577 -10.12 50.42 -16.22
CA HIS A 577 -9.56 51.15 -17.35
C HIS A 577 -8.78 52.41 -16.94
N SER A 578 -8.87 52.84 -15.67
CA SER A 578 -8.14 53.97 -15.16
C SER A 578 -6.80 53.51 -14.58
N SER A 579 -5.71 54.03 -15.11
CA SER A 579 -4.34 53.63 -14.76
C SER A 579 -3.74 54.28 -13.50
N THR A 580 -4.54 54.87 -12.62
CA THR A 580 -4.05 55.63 -11.47
C THR A 580 -4.29 54.88 -10.16
N ASP A 581 -3.23 54.75 -9.33
CA ASP A 581 -3.28 54.22 -7.96
C ASP A 581 -4.23 55.01 -7.04
N GLU A 582 -4.56 56.25 -7.40
CA GLU A 582 -5.43 57.14 -6.63
C GLU A 582 -6.88 56.65 -6.52
N ASN A 583 -7.33 55.74 -7.40
CA ASN A 583 -8.68 55.17 -7.38
C ASN A 583 -8.77 53.88 -6.53
N SER A 584 -7.67 53.48 -5.92
CA SER A 584 -7.60 52.27 -5.06
C SER A 584 -8.56 52.32 -3.87
N SER A 585 -8.77 53.52 -3.27
CA SER A 585 -9.64 53.69 -2.13
C SER A 585 -11.12 53.42 -2.46
N TYR A 586 -11.56 53.82 -3.66
CA TYR A 586 -12.92 53.54 -4.10
C TYR A 586 -13.15 52.05 -4.43
N LEU A 587 -12.15 51.40 -4.96
CA LEU A 587 -12.23 49.97 -5.19
C LEU A 587 -12.34 49.17 -3.87
N ILE A 588 -11.64 49.62 -2.81
CA ILE A 588 -11.77 49.04 -1.47
C ILE A 588 -13.18 49.22 -0.90
N GLU A 589 -13.79 50.42 -1.09
CA GLU A 589 -15.18 50.65 -0.70
C GLU A 589 -16.10 49.68 -1.44
N LEU A 590 -15.95 49.47 -2.75
CA LEU A 590 -16.75 48.59 -3.58
C LEU A 590 -16.51 47.08 -3.27
N LEU A 591 -15.33 46.69 -2.80
CA LEU A 591 -15.05 45.35 -2.30
C LEU A 591 -15.83 45.01 -1.03
N SER A 592 -16.35 46.00 -0.35
CA SER A 592 -17.21 45.86 0.86
C SER A 592 -18.67 46.17 0.60
N ASP A 593 -19.07 46.38 -0.67
CA ASP A 593 -20.43 46.73 -1.03
C ASP A 593 -21.44 45.63 -0.59
N LEU A 594 -22.65 46.10 -0.22
CA LEU A 594 -23.71 45.16 0.19
C LEU A 594 -24.32 44.41 -1.01
N GLU A 595 -24.30 45.01 -2.18
CA GLU A 595 -24.88 44.43 -3.39
C GLU A 595 -23.93 43.40 -4.03
N PRO A 596 -24.36 42.14 -4.18
CA PRO A 596 -23.51 41.08 -4.70
C PRO A 596 -22.90 41.32 -6.09
N LYS A 597 -23.62 41.97 -6.98
CA LYS A 597 -23.17 42.30 -8.34
C LYS A 597 -21.99 43.27 -8.32
N VAL A 598 -22.09 44.31 -7.53
CA VAL A 598 -21.05 45.34 -7.36
C VAL A 598 -19.78 44.70 -6.81
N ARG A 599 -19.94 43.97 -5.73
CA ARG A 599 -18.81 43.29 -5.05
C ARG A 599 -18.09 42.28 -5.94
N LYS A 600 -18.84 41.47 -6.71
CA LYS A 600 -18.26 40.52 -7.69
C LYS A 600 -17.49 41.24 -8.79
N THR A 601 -17.97 42.35 -9.31
CA THR A 601 -17.27 43.17 -10.31
C THR A 601 -16.01 43.77 -9.71
N ALA A 602 -16.06 44.32 -8.50
CA ALA A 602 -14.90 44.85 -7.79
C ALA A 602 -13.80 43.78 -7.57
N ILE A 603 -14.17 42.55 -7.20
CA ILE A 603 -13.23 41.41 -7.08
C ILE A 603 -12.54 41.13 -8.43
N SER A 604 -13.28 41.13 -9.54
CA SER A 604 -12.71 40.92 -10.87
C SER A 604 -11.78 42.06 -11.30
N THR A 605 -12.12 43.31 -10.99
CA THR A 605 -11.29 44.49 -11.24
C THR A 605 -9.96 44.44 -10.46
N SER A 606 -9.99 43.94 -9.25
CA SER A 606 -8.82 43.82 -8.35
C SER A 606 -7.73 42.92 -8.92
N ILE A 607 -8.02 42.09 -9.91
CA ILE A 607 -6.98 41.23 -10.57
C ILE A 607 -5.95 42.11 -11.28
N LYS A 608 -6.37 43.20 -11.90
CA LYS A 608 -5.51 44.12 -12.65
C LYS A 608 -5.02 45.29 -11.78
N VAL A 609 -5.87 45.77 -10.89
CA VAL A 609 -5.56 46.87 -9.97
C VAL A 609 -5.30 46.24 -8.57
N ASN A 610 -4.05 45.94 -8.29
CA ASN A 610 -3.67 45.10 -7.14
C ASN A 610 -2.63 45.76 -6.22
N SER A 611 -2.98 46.92 -5.63
CA SER A 611 -2.19 47.49 -4.56
C SER A 611 -2.22 46.63 -3.29
N PRO A 612 -1.25 46.79 -2.34
CA PRO A 612 -1.25 46.06 -1.06
C PRO A 612 -2.57 46.18 -0.30
N GLU A 613 -3.17 47.34 -0.26
CA GLU A 613 -4.43 47.61 0.43
C GLU A 613 -5.61 46.89 -0.19
N ILE A 614 -5.65 46.82 -1.54
CA ILE A 614 -6.66 46.06 -2.28
C ILE A 614 -6.50 44.54 -2.02
N ILE A 615 -5.26 44.02 -1.98
CA ILE A 615 -5.03 42.62 -1.66
C ILE A 615 -5.52 42.29 -0.24
N PHE A 616 -5.34 43.18 0.75
CA PHE A 616 -5.90 42.96 2.09
C PHE A 616 -7.44 42.95 2.08
N ALA A 617 -8.07 43.89 1.35
CA ALA A 617 -9.52 43.95 1.22
C ALA A 617 -10.08 42.71 0.49
N LEU A 618 -9.34 42.18 -0.48
CA LEU A 618 -9.67 40.89 -1.10
C LEU A 618 -9.62 39.76 -0.10
N ILE A 619 -8.57 39.64 0.70
CA ILE A 619 -8.40 38.59 1.70
C ILE A 619 -9.55 38.58 2.70
N ASP A 620 -10.07 39.72 3.09
CA ASP A 620 -11.23 39.85 4.00
C ASP A 620 -12.50 39.24 3.36
N ASN A 621 -12.63 39.24 2.04
CA ASN A 621 -13.70 38.59 1.32
C ASN A 621 -13.61 37.06 1.31
N LEU A 622 -12.47 36.46 1.65
CA LEU A 622 -12.35 35.01 1.82
C LEU A 622 -13.25 34.48 2.94
N SER A 623 -13.57 35.29 3.94
CA SER A 623 -14.42 34.88 5.05
C SER A 623 -15.88 34.69 4.63
N ASN A 624 -16.33 35.33 3.55
CA ASN A 624 -17.71 35.27 3.08
C ASN A 624 -17.91 34.13 2.06
N PRO A 625 -18.81 33.14 2.34
CA PRO A 625 -19.03 32.00 1.44
C PRO A 625 -19.46 32.40 0.03
N ILE A 626 -20.19 33.49 -0.13
CA ILE A 626 -20.74 33.97 -1.41
C ILE A 626 -19.63 34.40 -2.39
N TYR A 627 -18.58 35.03 -1.86
CA TYR A 627 -17.51 35.62 -2.66
C TYR A 627 -16.19 34.85 -2.63
N SER A 628 -16.07 33.90 -1.67
CA SER A 628 -14.80 33.22 -1.38
C SER A 628 -14.17 32.59 -2.62
N ASN A 629 -14.95 31.86 -3.43
CA ASN A 629 -14.43 31.19 -4.62
C ASN A 629 -13.89 32.18 -5.66
N GLN A 630 -14.62 33.26 -5.93
CA GLN A 630 -14.19 34.29 -6.87
C GLN A 630 -12.96 35.03 -6.34
N THR A 631 -12.93 35.31 -5.04
CA THR A 631 -11.80 35.94 -4.36
C THR A 631 -10.55 35.05 -4.40
N MET A 632 -10.71 33.74 -4.15
CA MET A 632 -9.61 32.79 -4.27
C MET A 632 -9.00 32.80 -5.68
N ASN A 633 -9.85 32.77 -6.70
CA ASN A 633 -9.39 32.80 -8.09
C ASN A 633 -8.69 34.14 -8.41
N ALA A 634 -9.22 35.26 -7.92
CA ALA A 634 -8.59 36.57 -8.09
C ALA A 634 -7.19 36.63 -7.45
N LEU A 635 -7.04 36.14 -6.22
CA LEU A 635 -5.76 36.09 -5.51
C LEU A 635 -4.74 35.17 -6.20
N VAL A 636 -5.21 34.03 -6.73
CA VAL A 636 -4.37 33.11 -7.52
C VAL A 636 -3.86 33.80 -8.80
N LEU A 637 -4.71 34.55 -9.49
CA LEU A 637 -4.34 35.32 -10.69
C LEU A 637 -3.38 36.49 -10.37
N ILE A 638 -3.50 37.13 -9.21
CA ILE A 638 -2.54 38.11 -8.72
C ILE A 638 -1.16 37.45 -8.47
N GLY A 639 -1.15 36.19 -8.06
CA GLY A 639 0.05 35.39 -7.94
C GLY A 639 0.97 35.77 -6.79
N GLY A 640 2.28 35.74 -7.06
CA GLY A 640 3.31 35.90 -6.03
C GLY A 640 3.23 37.16 -5.17
N LYS A 641 2.66 38.25 -5.70
CA LYS A 641 2.44 39.50 -4.96
C LYS A 641 1.51 39.32 -3.75
N ALA A 642 0.57 38.38 -3.81
CA ALA A 642 -0.37 38.11 -2.74
C ALA A 642 0.25 37.29 -1.58
N LEU A 643 1.35 36.57 -1.79
CA LEU A 643 1.87 35.58 -0.82
C LEU A 643 2.19 36.21 0.54
N ASN A 644 2.88 37.35 0.59
CA ASN A 644 3.24 37.98 1.85
C ASN A 644 2.01 38.51 2.62
N HIS A 645 1.01 38.95 1.91
CA HIS A 645 -0.24 39.45 2.51
C HIS A 645 -1.09 38.26 3.01
N LEU A 646 -1.10 37.14 2.29
CA LEU A 646 -1.76 35.89 2.72
C LEU A 646 -1.07 35.31 3.97
N GLU A 647 0.27 35.37 4.04
CA GLU A 647 1.01 34.94 5.24
C GLU A 647 0.63 35.83 6.46
N SER A 648 0.61 37.14 6.30
CA SER A 648 0.19 38.06 7.35
C SER A 648 -1.25 37.83 7.79
N ALA A 649 -2.15 37.55 6.85
CA ALA A 649 -3.55 37.26 7.14
C ALA A 649 -3.71 35.90 7.86
N PHE A 650 -2.89 34.92 7.55
CA PHE A 650 -2.93 33.60 8.22
C PHE A 650 -2.76 33.71 9.74
N TYR A 651 -1.89 34.63 10.21
CA TYR A 651 -1.59 34.81 11.64
C TYR A 651 -2.51 35.83 12.32
N ARG A 652 -3.48 36.41 11.61
CA ARG A 652 -4.43 37.38 12.18
C ARG A 652 -5.30 36.68 13.22
N THR A 653 -5.43 37.28 14.40
CA THR A 653 -6.31 36.76 15.47
C THR A 653 -7.78 36.81 15.09
N GLY A 654 -8.56 35.82 15.52
CA GLY A 654 -10.00 35.74 15.28
C GLY A 654 -10.40 35.24 13.90
N GLN A 655 -9.48 34.76 13.09
CA GLN A 655 -9.80 34.07 11.83
C GLN A 655 -10.54 32.76 12.07
N SER A 656 -11.54 32.46 11.25
CA SER A 656 -12.17 31.13 11.27
C SER A 656 -11.27 30.09 10.62
N THR A 657 -11.35 28.84 11.07
CA THR A 657 -10.62 27.71 10.47
C THR A 657 -10.86 27.63 8.96
N GLN A 658 -12.09 27.89 8.49
CA GLN A 658 -12.42 27.92 7.06
C GLN A 658 -11.63 29.00 6.29
N THR A 659 -11.49 30.19 6.86
CA THR A 659 -10.71 31.27 6.23
C THR A 659 -9.24 30.89 6.13
N ILE A 660 -8.71 30.30 7.19
CA ILE A 660 -7.31 29.78 7.22
C ILE A 660 -7.12 28.72 6.14
N ILE A 661 -8.05 27.78 6.01
CA ILE A 661 -8.01 26.74 4.96
C ILE A 661 -8.01 27.37 3.56
N ARG A 662 -8.85 28.37 3.32
CA ARG A 662 -8.91 29.08 2.03
C ARG A 662 -7.60 29.82 1.71
N ILE A 663 -6.99 30.45 2.71
CA ILE A 663 -5.66 31.08 2.57
C ILE A 663 -4.62 30.04 2.13
N ILE A 664 -4.58 28.88 2.78
CA ILE A 664 -3.67 27.78 2.45
C ILE A 664 -3.90 27.29 1.01
N GLN A 665 -5.17 27.11 0.62
CA GLN A 665 -5.54 26.71 -0.74
C GLN A 665 -5.04 27.70 -1.80
N VAL A 666 -5.20 29.00 -1.53
CA VAL A 666 -4.70 30.05 -2.42
C VAL A 666 -3.18 30.00 -2.54
N ILE A 667 -2.47 29.87 -1.42
CA ILE A 667 -1.00 29.72 -1.41
C ILE A 667 -0.56 28.50 -2.24
N GLY A 668 -1.24 27.35 -2.05
CA GLY A 668 -0.98 26.13 -2.80
C GLY A 668 -1.18 26.29 -4.32
N ARG A 669 -2.29 26.91 -4.72
CA ARG A 669 -2.60 27.17 -6.14
C ARG A 669 -1.66 28.20 -6.80
N ILE A 670 -1.18 29.19 -6.05
CA ILE A 670 -0.17 30.13 -6.55
C ILE A 670 1.13 29.38 -6.87
N GLY A 671 1.53 28.46 -6.00
CA GLY A 671 2.72 27.62 -6.23
C GLY A 671 4.04 28.37 -6.17
N GLY A 672 5.09 27.72 -6.67
CA GLY A 672 6.44 28.26 -6.68
C GLY A 672 7.19 28.00 -5.36
N GLN A 673 8.51 28.33 -5.32
CA GLN A 673 9.36 27.99 -4.16
C GLN A 673 8.92 28.71 -2.89
N ARG A 674 8.57 30.02 -2.99
CA ARG A 674 8.12 30.80 -1.84
C ARG A 674 6.83 30.23 -1.23
N ALA A 675 5.87 29.77 -2.05
CA ALA A 675 4.66 29.13 -1.57
C ALA A 675 4.95 27.81 -0.83
N LYS A 676 5.88 27.00 -1.36
CA LYS A 676 6.33 25.77 -0.68
C LYS A 676 6.94 26.04 0.69
N ASP A 677 7.79 27.07 0.80
CA ASP A 677 8.44 27.44 2.07
C ASP A 677 7.40 27.93 3.08
N LEU A 678 6.43 28.73 2.64
CA LEU A 678 5.33 29.21 3.48
C LEU A 678 4.45 28.05 3.98
N LEU A 679 4.08 27.14 3.11
CA LEU A 679 3.27 25.97 3.49
C LEU A 679 4.05 25.04 4.42
N TRP A 680 5.33 24.79 4.14
CA TRP A 680 6.18 23.96 4.98
C TRP A 680 6.29 24.51 6.41
N SER A 681 6.35 25.83 6.60
CA SER A 681 6.40 26.43 7.93
C SER A 681 5.15 26.15 8.79
N LYS A 682 4.06 25.69 8.18
CA LYS A 682 2.75 25.46 8.82
C LYS A 682 2.41 23.99 9.04
N ILE A 683 3.36 23.09 8.79
CA ILE A 683 3.13 21.63 8.93
C ILE A 683 2.79 21.20 10.36
N ASP A 684 3.21 21.96 11.38
CA ASP A 684 2.94 21.70 12.79
C ASP A 684 1.86 22.65 13.36
N TYR A 685 0.95 23.14 12.53
CA TYR A 685 -0.13 23.99 12.99
C TYR A 685 -1.03 23.22 14.00
N PRO A 686 -1.51 23.87 15.10
CA PRO A 686 -2.22 23.21 16.18
C PRO A 686 -3.69 22.85 15.84
N ASP A 687 -3.98 22.53 14.60
CA ASP A 687 -5.29 22.04 14.13
C ASP A 687 -5.09 21.07 12.98
N LYS A 688 -5.50 19.81 13.19
CA LYS A 688 -5.33 18.72 12.25
C LYS A 688 -5.99 18.97 10.89
N VAL A 689 -7.16 19.64 10.88
CA VAL A 689 -7.88 19.97 9.63
C VAL A 689 -7.08 20.98 8.79
N VAL A 690 -6.44 21.93 9.45
CA VAL A 690 -5.55 22.90 8.80
C VAL A 690 -4.30 22.20 8.27
N VAL A 691 -3.69 21.29 9.04
CA VAL A 691 -2.52 20.50 8.61
C VAL A 691 -2.85 19.66 7.39
N SER A 692 -4.02 19.02 7.34
CA SER A 692 -4.47 18.28 6.15
C SER A 692 -4.44 19.14 4.89
N GLN A 693 -4.96 20.37 4.98
CA GLN A 693 -4.95 21.27 3.84
C GLN A 693 -3.54 21.72 3.47
N VAL A 694 -2.65 21.89 4.45
CA VAL A 694 -1.23 22.20 4.20
C VAL A 694 -0.57 21.06 3.44
N LEU A 695 -0.79 19.80 3.86
CA LEU A 695 -0.23 18.62 3.19
C LEU A 695 -0.75 18.46 1.75
N LEU A 696 -2.06 18.66 1.55
CA LEU A 696 -2.67 18.66 0.21
C LEU A 696 -2.04 19.73 -0.69
N SER A 697 -1.93 20.97 -0.19
CA SER A 697 -1.38 22.09 -0.95
C SER A 697 0.13 21.92 -1.24
N LEU A 698 0.89 21.33 -0.33
CA LEU A 698 2.29 20.93 -0.57
C LEU A 698 2.38 19.88 -1.69
N GLY A 699 1.46 18.90 -1.68
CA GLY A 699 1.36 17.88 -2.73
C GLY A 699 1.04 18.49 -4.09
N GLU A 700 0.06 19.41 -4.17
CA GLU A 700 -0.30 20.16 -5.39
C GLU A 700 0.88 20.97 -5.94
N CYS A 701 1.68 21.55 -5.07
CA CYS A 701 2.92 22.26 -5.45
C CYS A 701 4.04 21.33 -5.90
N GLY A 702 3.88 20.02 -5.80
CA GLY A 702 4.94 19.06 -6.10
C GLY A 702 6.13 19.18 -5.12
N PHE A 703 5.84 19.33 -3.83
CA PHE A 703 6.86 19.39 -2.80
C PHE A 703 7.53 18.02 -2.59
N LYS A 704 8.87 18.03 -2.50
CA LYS A 704 9.66 16.86 -2.11
C LYS A 704 10.59 17.27 -0.98
N ALA A 705 10.71 16.42 0.02
CA ALA A 705 11.50 16.69 1.20
C ALA A 705 13.01 16.68 0.90
N GLY A 706 13.69 17.71 1.31
CA GLY A 706 15.15 17.73 1.41
C GLY A 706 15.63 16.99 2.67
N ILE A 707 16.94 16.73 2.75
CA ILE A 707 17.56 15.96 3.84
C ILE A 707 17.20 16.52 5.22
N SER A 708 17.19 17.85 5.39
CA SER A 708 16.84 18.52 6.66
C SER A 708 15.38 18.36 7.07
N GLN A 709 14.50 18.00 6.14
CA GLN A 709 13.06 17.91 6.36
C GLN A 709 12.57 16.48 6.66
N ILE A 710 13.38 15.48 6.30
CA ILE A 710 13.04 14.05 6.44
C ILE A 710 12.68 13.70 7.89
N THR A 711 13.46 14.16 8.85
CA THR A 711 13.23 13.84 10.28
C THR A 711 11.89 14.37 10.77
N ARG A 712 11.51 15.60 10.35
CA ARG A 712 10.23 16.21 10.73
C ARG A 712 9.04 15.47 10.12
N ILE A 713 9.15 15.04 8.86
CA ILE A 713 8.11 14.22 8.23
C ILE A 713 7.97 12.86 8.92
N LYS A 714 9.08 12.19 9.25
CA LYS A 714 9.03 10.94 10.00
C LYS A 714 8.35 11.10 11.35
N TYR A 715 8.64 12.18 12.06
CA TYR A 715 8.00 12.50 13.33
C TYR A 715 6.49 12.75 13.17
N ALA A 716 6.07 13.44 12.11
CA ALA A 716 4.65 13.64 11.81
C ALA A 716 3.94 12.28 11.54
N ILE A 717 4.56 11.38 10.76
CA ILE A 717 4.03 10.03 10.54
C ILE A 717 3.93 9.25 11.86
N GLU A 718 4.94 9.36 12.73
CA GLU A 718 4.92 8.68 14.03
C GLU A 718 3.80 9.19 14.94
N ASN A 719 3.47 10.48 14.89
CA ASN A 719 2.35 11.07 15.63
C ASN A 719 1.01 10.57 15.08
N ASP A 720 0.81 10.55 13.77
CA ASP A 720 -0.41 10.01 13.17
C ASP A 720 -0.61 8.52 13.54
N VAL A 721 0.46 7.71 13.50
CA VAL A 721 0.40 6.31 13.94
C VAL A 721 0.08 6.19 15.43
N ALA A 722 0.63 7.08 16.29
CA ALA A 722 0.33 7.11 17.71
C ALA A 722 -1.15 7.44 17.98
N ASP A 723 -1.72 8.39 17.24
CA ASP A 723 -3.13 8.75 17.32
C ASP A 723 -4.04 7.57 16.89
N ILE A 724 -3.72 6.90 15.80
CA ILE A 724 -4.44 5.69 15.36
C ILE A 724 -4.38 4.59 16.43
N ALA A 725 -3.18 4.33 16.98
CA ALA A 725 -3.01 3.33 18.03
C ALA A 725 -3.86 3.66 19.27
N TRP A 726 -3.90 4.93 19.67
CA TRP A 726 -4.72 5.41 20.76
C TRP A 726 -6.21 5.29 20.45
N ASN A 727 -6.65 5.69 19.26
CA ASN A 727 -8.06 5.62 18.85
C ASN A 727 -8.58 4.18 18.80
N ILE A 728 -7.75 3.22 18.31
CA ILE A 728 -8.11 1.80 18.32
C ILE A 728 -8.30 1.31 19.76
N ASN A 729 -7.42 1.68 20.70
CA ASN A 729 -7.55 1.34 22.10
C ASN A 729 -8.79 1.98 22.74
N ALA A 730 -9.02 3.26 22.49
CA ALA A 730 -10.20 3.99 23.01
C ALA A 730 -11.50 3.31 22.58
N ARG A 731 -11.61 2.87 21.32
CA ARG A 731 -12.81 2.16 20.82
C ARG A 731 -13.06 0.82 21.51
N GLN A 732 -12.04 0.18 22.05
CA GLN A 732 -12.19 -1.07 22.83
C GLN A 732 -12.73 -0.83 24.23
N GLU A 733 -12.45 0.34 24.81
CA GLU A 733 -12.86 0.70 26.18
C GLU A 733 -14.24 1.40 26.23
N LEU A 734 -14.75 1.88 25.09
CA LEU A 734 -16.07 2.49 25.00
C LEU A 734 -17.19 1.44 24.99
N ASP A 735 -18.36 1.75 25.60
CA ASP A 735 -19.52 0.86 25.67
C ASP A 735 -20.19 0.66 24.29
N GLU A 736 -20.97 -0.43 24.13
CA GLU A 736 -21.64 -0.76 22.86
C GLU A 736 -22.64 0.31 22.40
N GLY A 737 -23.27 1.03 23.34
CA GLY A 737 -24.23 2.11 23.03
C GLY A 737 -23.63 3.37 22.39
N GLU A 738 -22.30 3.50 22.32
CA GLU A 738 -21.56 4.67 21.85
C GLU A 738 -21.15 4.58 20.38
N SER A 739 -22.03 4.05 19.54
CA SER A 739 -21.74 3.73 18.13
C SER A 739 -21.28 4.94 17.30
N ARG A 740 -21.88 6.14 17.53
CA ARG A 740 -21.51 7.38 16.81
C ARG A 740 -20.13 7.87 17.20
N LEU A 741 -19.77 7.81 18.47
CA LEU A 741 -18.44 8.16 18.94
C LEU A 741 -17.38 7.17 18.40
N LYS A 742 -17.68 5.87 18.40
CA LYS A 742 -16.80 4.86 17.79
C LYS A 742 -16.61 5.10 16.29
N GLN A 743 -17.67 5.48 15.59
CA GLN A 743 -17.59 5.82 14.16
C GLN A 743 -16.74 7.06 13.92
N SER A 744 -16.90 8.11 14.74
CA SER A 744 -16.08 9.32 14.58
C SER A 744 -14.59 9.05 14.78
N LEU A 745 -14.22 8.12 15.68
CA LEU A 745 -12.83 7.66 15.84
C LEU A 745 -12.33 6.86 14.64
N VAL A 746 -13.20 6.10 13.96
CA VAL A 746 -12.82 5.43 12.70
C VAL A 746 -12.59 6.46 11.58
N GLU A 747 -13.40 7.51 11.52
CA GLU A 747 -13.22 8.61 10.58
C GLU A 747 -11.88 9.34 10.82
N GLU A 748 -11.48 9.52 12.08
CA GLU A 748 -10.15 10.07 12.44
C GLU A 748 -9.01 9.16 11.99
N ASP A 749 -9.11 7.85 12.24
CA ASP A 749 -8.11 6.89 11.77
C ASP A 749 -7.94 6.95 10.25
N SER A 750 -9.05 7.03 9.50
CA SER A 750 -9.00 7.16 8.03
C SER A 750 -8.31 8.45 7.60
N HIS A 751 -8.56 9.54 8.30
CA HIS A 751 -7.94 10.83 8.05
C HIS A 751 -6.42 10.81 8.33
N ASP A 752 -6.00 10.15 9.41
CA ASP A 752 -4.59 9.98 9.75
C ASP A 752 -3.86 9.08 8.76
N ILE A 753 -4.52 8.04 8.26
CA ILE A 753 -4.02 7.20 7.17
C ILE A 753 -3.79 8.03 5.91
N ASP A 754 -4.71 8.94 5.57
CA ASP A 754 -4.52 9.85 4.43
C ASP A 754 -3.33 10.79 4.64
N HIS A 755 -3.13 11.31 5.86
CA HIS A 755 -1.96 12.09 6.22
C HIS A 755 -0.67 11.27 6.01
N ILE A 756 -0.64 10.05 6.50
CA ILE A 756 0.50 9.14 6.32
C ILE A 756 0.82 8.97 4.83
N TYR A 757 -0.16 8.77 3.96
CA TYR A 757 0.07 8.67 2.52
C TYR A 757 0.63 9.95 1.93
N MET A 758 0.09 11.12 2.31
CA MET A 758 0.60 12.41 1.84
C MET A 758 2.04 12.66 2.28
N LEU A 759 2.37 12.38 3.54
CA LEU A 759 3.72 12.50 4.10
C LEU A 759 4.70 11.52 3.43
N LEU A 760 4.29 10.27 3.21
CA LEU A 760 5.09 9.28 2.48
C LEU A 760 5.33 9.71 1.02
N ALA A 761 4.34 10.32 0.36
CA ALA A 761 4.48 10.84 -1.00
C ALA A 761 5.50 11.99 -1.10
N MET A 762 5.78 12.70 0.00
CA MET A 762 6.84 13.73 0.06
C MET A 762 8.23 13.12 0.19
N LEU A 763 8.35 11.94 0.81
CA LEU A 763 9.61 11.21 1.02
C LEU A 763 9.98 10.31 -0.17
N TYR A 764 8.98 9.64 -0.73
CA TYR A 764 9.14 8.58 -1.73
C TYR A 764 8.47 8.96 -3.06
N ASP A 765 8.54 8.08 -4.04
CA ASP A 765 7.90 8.30 -5.34
C ASP A 765 6.37 8.37 -5.18
N THR A 766 5.80 9.51 -5.57
CA THR A 766 4.37 9.82 -5.39
C THR A 766 3.47 8.80 -6.07
N ARG A 767 3.85 8.36 -7.28
CA ARG A 767 3.06 7.37 -8.04
C ARG A 767 3.05 6.01 -7.34
N SER A 768 4.18 5.60 -6.77
CA SER A 768 4.27 4.34 -6.02
C SER A 768 3.41 4.38 -4.75
N ILE A 769 3.39 5.51 -4.04
CA ILE A 769 2.54 5.68 -2.85
C ILE A 769 1.05 5.70 -3.23
N GLN A 770 0.69 6.39 -4.32
CA GLN A 770 -0.68 6.40 -4.81
C GLN A 770 -1.17 4.99 -5.17
N LEU A 771 -0.35 4.19 -5.88
CA LEU A 771 -0.67 2.80 -6.19
C LEU A 771 -0.84 1.94 -4.92
N VAL A 772 -0.03 2.17 -3.89
CA VAL A 772 -0.19 1.52 -2.59
C VAL A 772 -1.55 1.87 -1.99
N LYS A 773 -1.90 3.16 -1.96
CA LYS A 773 -3.19 3.64 -1.44
C LYS A 773 -4.37 2.99 -2.16
N GLU A 774 -4.41 3.08 -3.49
CA GLU A 774 -5.48 2.52 -4.32
C GLU A 774 -5.65 1.00 -4.11
N ASN A 775 -4.54 0.24 -4.01
CA ASN A 775 -4.60 -1.20 -3.80
C ASN A 775 -5.04 -1.59 -2.38
N ILE A 776 -4.71 -0.81 -1.36
CA ILE A 776 -5.21 -1.04 0.01
C ILE A 776 -6.70 -0.69 0.08
N GLU A 777 -7.12 0.45 -0.48
CA GLU A 777 -8.52 0.90 -0.49
C GLU A 777 -9.43 -0.01 -1.33
N SER A 778 -8.89 -0.73 -2.31
CA SER A 778 -9.64 -1.74 -3.07
C SER A 778 -10.19 -2.89 -2.22
N GLY A 779 -9.68 -3.07 -1.00
CA GLY A 779 -10.09 -4.09 -0.03
C GLY A 779 -9.82 -5.53 -0.48
N THR A 780 -9.05 -5.73 -1.57
CA THR A 780 -8.67 -7.06 -2.03
C THR A 780 -7.46 -7.57 -1.25
N SER A 781 -7.54 -8.76 -0.68
CA SER A 781 -6.44 -9.37 0.10
C SER A 781 -5.13 -9.47 -0.70
N GLU A 782 -5.23 -9.66 -2.00
CA GLU A 782 -4.09 -9.74 -2.91
C GLU A 782 -3.47 -8.36 -3.15
N GLY A 783 -4.30 -7.34 -3.42
CA GLY A 783 -3.88 -5.94 -3.58
C GLY A 783 -3.19 -5.40 -2.33
N THR A 784 -3.81 -5.60 -1.16
CA THR A 784 -3.23 -5.21 0.13
C THR A 784 -1.88 -5.89 0.36
N SER A 785 -1.76 -7.20 0.06
CA SER A 785 -0.50 -7.92 0.25
C SER A 785 0.63 -7.38 -0.63
N TYR A 786 0.35 -7.04 -1.90
CA TYR A 786 1.35 -6.44 -2.80
C TYR A 786 1.71 -5.01 -2.40
N ALA A 787 0.71 -4.23 -1.97
CA ALA A 787 0.94 -2.86 -1.48
C ALA A 787 1.83 -2.85 -0.24
N VAL A 788 1.57 -3.72 0.72
CA VAL A 788 2.39 -3.89 1.94
C VAL A 788 3.80 -4.35 1.58
N GLU A 789 3.96 -5.29 0.65
CA GLU A 789 5.28 -5.74 0.19
C GLU A 789 6.06 -4.61 -0.50
N LEU A 790 5.39 -3.76 -1.28
CA LEU A 790 6.04 -2.60 -1.89
C LEU A 790 6.50 -1.60 -0.82
N LEU A 791 5.66 -1.34 0.19
CA LEU A 791 6.04 -0.51 1.33
C LEU A 791 7.27 -1.09 2.06
N ASP A 792 7.29 -2.40 2.28
CA ASP A 792 8.41 -3.09 2.92
C ASP A 792 9.73 -2.92 2.16
N VAL A 793 9.67 -2.82 0.84
CA VAL A 793 10.85 -2.66 0.00
C VAL A 793 11.49 -1.27 0.14
N PHE A 794 10.71 -0.19 0.27
CA PHE A 794 11.29 1.16 0.25
C PHE A 794 11.17 1.96 1.55
N LEU A 795 10.36 1.54 2.51
CA LEU A 795 10.34 2.19 3.81
C LEU A 795 11.63 1.91 4.60
N SER A 796 12.05 2.90 5.39
CA SER A 796 13.11 2.67 6.39
C SER A 796 12.62 1.76 7.50
N GLU A 797 13.52 1.01 8.14
CA GLU A 797 13.18 0.01 9.15
C GLU A 797 12.32 0.58 10.30
N GLN A 798 12.62 1.80 10.74
CA GLN A 798 11.83 2.49 11.76
C GLN A 798 10.38 2.75 11.33
N LEU A 799 10.16 3.15 10.08
CA LEU A 799 8.82 3.40 9.54
C LEU A 799 8.06 2.11 9.25
N LYS A 800 8.76 1.04 8.81
CA LYS A 800 8.12 -0.26 8.54
C LYS A 800 7.35 -0.77 9.75
N GLN A 801 8.02 -0.81 10.90
CA GLN A 801 7.46 -1.38 12.13
C GLN A 801 6.25 -0.59 12.66
N ARG A 802 6.10 0.67 12.27
CA ARG A 802 5.01 1.55 12.69
C ARG A 802 3.91 1.67 11.64
N VAL A 803 4.26 1.89 10.39
CA VAL A 803 3.32 2.17 9.30
C VAL A 803 2.65 0.90 8.78
N ILE A 804 3.42 -0.18 8.58
CA ILE A 804 2.88 -1.42 8.02
C ILE A 804 1.74 -2.01 8.88
N PRO A 805 1.84 -2.10 10.22
CA PRO A 805 0.73 -2.62 11.04
C PRO A 805 -0.57 -1.81 10.89
N VAL A 806 -0.48 -0.51 10.61
CA VAL A 806 -1.65 0.35 10.42
C VAL A 806 -2.33 0.06 9.08
N LEU A 807 -1.52 -0.09 8.02
CA LEU A 807 -2.00 -0.22 6.64
C LEU A 807 -2.33 -1.66 6.22
N ASP A 808 -1.80 -2.67 6.93
CA ASP A 808 -2.06 -4.09 6.65
C ASP A 808 -3.48 -4.48 7.11
N ASP A 809 -4.05 -5.48 6.45
CA ASP A 809 -5.35 -6.09 6.78
C ASP A 809 -5.24 -6.98 8.04
N LEU A 810 -4.93 -6.35 9.16
CA LEU A 810 -4.84 -6.97 10.49
C LEU A 810 -6.09 -6.65 11.30
N THR A 811 -6.42 -7.55 12.22
CA THR A 811 -7.47 -7.26 13.23
C THR A 811 -7.00 -6.14 14.18
N ASN A 812 -7.94 -5.40 14.75
CA ASN A 812 -7.61 -4.33 15.70
C ASN A 812 -6.75 -4.83 16.87
N ALA A 813 -6.98 -6.04 17.35
CA ALA A 813 -6.17 -6.66 18.40
C ALA A 813 -4.73 -6.93 17.94
N GLU A 814 -4.53 -7.40 16.72
CA GLU A 814 -3.20 -7.61 16.13
C GLU A 814 -2.48 -6.28 15.90
N LYS A 815 -3.19 -5.24 15.42
CA LYS A 815 -2.64 -3.89 15.25
C LYS A 815 -2.13 -3.35 16.58
N VAL A 816 -2.96 -3.41 17.61
CA VAL A 816 -2.59 -2.98 18.97
C VAL A 816 -1.37 -3.74 19.49
N ASN A 817 -1.35 -5.08 19.41
CA ASN A 817 -0.23 -5.87 19.90
C ASN A 817 1.10 -5.55 19.19
N ARG A 818 1.08 -5.23 17.89
CA ARG A 818 2.29 -4.84 17.16
C ARG A 818 2.74 -3.42 17.48
N LEU A 819 1.78 -2.51 17.71
CA LEU A 819 2.06 -1.10 17.98
C LEU A 819 2.38 -0.83 19.46
N GLU A 820 1.95 -1.70 20.40
CA GLU A 820 2.14 -1.54 21.85
C GLU A 820 3.63 -1.41 22.24
N VAL A 821 4.53 -2.01 21.46
CA VAL A 821 5.99 -1.90 21.68
C VAL A 821 6.47 -0.45 21.56
N PHE A 822 5.84 0.34 20.68
CA PHE A 822 6.19 1.73 20.39
C PHE A 822 5.27 2.72 21.11
N TYR A 823 4.01 2.35 21.26
CA TYR A 823 2.92 3.17 21.82
C TYR A 823 2.22 2.37 22.92
N PRO A 824 2.73 2.46 24.16
CA PRO A 824 2.20 1.66 25.28
C PRO A 824 0.71 1.90 25.49
N ARG A 825 -0.03 0.81 25.66
CA ARG A 825 -1.47 0.85 25.91
C ARG A 825 -1.77 1.49 27.27
N LEU A 826 -2.51 2.59 27.24
CA LEU A 826 -3.12 3.14 28.45
C LEU A 826 -4.36 2.31 28.78
N ARG A 827 -4.37 1.71 29.98
CA ARG A 827 -5.58 1.05 30.50
C ARG A 827 -6.53 2.12 31.02
N LEU A 828 -7.48 2.51 30.18
CA LEU A 828 -8.51 3.49 30.48
C LEU A 828 -9.82 2.74 30.74
N ASP A 829 -10.66 3.28 31.62
CA ASP A 829 -12.07 2.91 31.66
C ASP A 829 -12.88 3.85 30.73
N ASN A 830 -14.16 3.57 30.52
CA ASN A 830 -15.03 4.39 29.69
C ASN A 830 -15.04 5.87 30.12
N LYS A 831 -15.11 6.15 31.42
CA LYS A 831 -15.10 7.52 31.93
C LYS A 831 -13.81 8.26 31.62
N LEU A 832 -12.65 7.63 31.89
CA LEU A 832 -11.37 8.24 31.61
C LEU A 832 -11.17 8.43 30.10
N THR A 833 -11.63 7.50 29.28
CA THR A 833 -11.58 7.64 27.82
C THR A 833 -12.36 8.87 27.35
N LEU A 834 -13.57 9.07 27.83
CA LEU A 834 -14.38 10.27 27.54
C LEU A 834 -13.68 11.55 28.01
N LYS A 835 -13.07 11.54 29.20
CA LYS A 835 -12.33 12.67 29.75
C LYS A 835 -11.12 13.03 28.88
N PHE A 836 -10.35 12.04 28.46
CA PHE A 836 -9.25 12.28 27.54
C PHE A 836 -9.72 12.85 26.20
N LEU A 837 -10.78 12.30 25.61
CA LEU A 837 -11.32 12.76 24.33
C LEU A 837 -11.70 14.23 24.32
N ILE A 838 -12.41 14.73 25.33
CA ILE A 838 -12.82 16.14 25.38
C ILE A 838 -11.67 17.09 25.64
N ASN A 839 -10.60 16.62 26.32
CA ASN A 839 -9.44 17.41 26.73
C ASN A 839 -8.22 17.26 25.79
N ARG A 840 -8.26 16.33 24.82
CA ARG A 840 -7.18 16.23 23.80
C ARG A 840 -7.07 17.52 22.98
N ASP A 841 -5.88 17.81 22.48
CA ASP A 841 -5.67 18.94 21.58
C ASP A 841 -6.33 18.73 20.20
N PHE A 842 -6.56 19.79 19.45
CA PHE A 842 -7.09 19.72 18.09
C PHE A 842 -6.10 19.13 17.09
N THR A 843 -4.84 18.95 17.48
CA THR A 843 -3.84 18.16 16.72
C THR A 843 -4.12 16.66 16.76
N GLN A 844 -4.82 16.20 17.78
CA GLN A 844 -5.06 14.77 18.05
C GLN A 844 -6.51 14.35 17.84
N SER A 845 -7.48 15.25 18.08
CA SER A 845 -8.89 14.94 17.96
C SER A 845 -9.65 16.15 17.40
N ASN A 846 -10.48 15.94 16.40
CA ASN A 846 -11.24 16.99 15.73
C ASN A 846 -12.47 17.42 16.52
N ARG A 847 -13.09 18.54 16.11
CA ARG A 847 -14.29 19.10 16.76
C ARG A 847 -15.49 18.16 16.74
N TRP A 848 -15.63 17.31 15.71
CA TRP A 848 -16.77 16.39 15.61
C TRP A 848 -16.66 15.27 16.65
N THR A 849 -15.51 14.63 16.77
CA THR A 849 -15.27 13.57 17.76
C THR A 849 -15.44 14.08 19.19
N LYS A 850 -14.94 15.28 19.47
CA LYS A 850 -15.16 15.94 20.77
C LYS A 850 -16.64 16.23 21.04
N ALA A 851 -17.40 16.67 20.03
CA ALA A 851 -18.83 16.89 20.15
C ALA A 851 -19.60 15.58 20.42
N CYS A 852 -19.19 14.47 19.77
CA CYS A 852 -19.75 13.14 20.06
C CYS A 852 -19.43 12.67 21.49
N ALA A 853 -18.22 12.95 22.00
CA ALA A 853 -17.86 12.64 23.37
C ALA A 853 -18.70 13.46 24.38
N LEU A 854 -18.92 14.75 24.10
CA LEU A 854 -19.78 15.62 24.91
C LEU A 854 -21.24 15.14 24.87
N GLU A 855 -21.73 14.64 23.73
CA GLU A 855 -23.06 14.01 23.62
C GLU A 855 -23.17 12.83 24.61
N GLN A 856 -22.19 11.92 24.60
CA GLN A 856 -22.21 10.76 25.50
C GLN A 856 -22.18 11.15 26.98
N ILE A 857 -21.35 12.12 27.36
CA ILE A 857 -21.31 12.62 28.73
C ILE A 857 -22.66 13.17 29.15
N GLY A 858 -23.33 13.91 28.28
CA GLY A 858 -24.67 14.44 28.55
C GLY A 858 -25.75 13.35 28.65
N LEU A 859 -25.72 12.34 27.79
CA LEU A 859 -26.65 11.21 27.81
C LEU A 859 -26.48 10.35 29.06
N LEU A 860 -25.23 10.08 29.46
CA LEU A 860 -24.89 9.28 30.65
C LEU A 860 -25.02 10.09 31.95
N LYS A 861 -25.24 11.41 31.87
CA LYS A 861 -25.36 12.32 33.02
C LYS A 861 -24.23 12.19 34.04
N ILE A 862 -23.00 12.16 33.56
CA ILE A 862 -21.83 11.91 34.42
C ILE A 862 -21.47 13.18 35.18
N ALA A 863 -21.80 13.22 36.46
CA ALA A 863 -21.61 14.39 37.33
C ALA A 863 -20.11 14.75 37.56
N ASP A 864 -19.21 13.78 37.45
CA ASP A 864 -17.76 13.96 37.63
C ASP A 864 -17.14 14.92 36.63
N PHE A 865 -17.81 15.18 35.49
CA PHE A 865 -17.33 16.03 34.41
C PHE A 865 -17.77 17.48 34.46
N LYS A 866 -18.46 17.93 35.53
CA LYS A 866 -18.98 19.28 35.64
C LYS A 866 -17.94 20.36 35.33
N LEU A 867 -16.75 20.25 35.92
CA LEU A 867 -15.66 21.23 35.72
C LEU A 867 -15.16 21.23 34.26
N ASP A 868 -15.01 20.06 33.67
CA ASP A 868 -14.58 19.92 32.27
C ASP A 868 -15.64 20.53 31.33
N LEU A 869 -16.93 20.28 31.58
CA LEU A 869 -18.04 20.84 30.80
C LEU A 869 -18.10 22.38 30.95
N ILE A 870 -17.88 22.91 32.17
CA ILE A 870 -17.81 24.35 32.41
C ILE A 870 -16.64 24.96 31.62
N ALA A 871 -15.47 24.31 31.60
CA ALA A 871 -14.33 24.76 30.78
C ALA A 871 -14.69 24.82 29.30
N GLN A 872 -15.31 23.79 28.77
CA GLN A 872 -15.73 23.71 27.36
C GLN A 872 -16.88 24.68 27.01
N LEU A 873 -17.67 25.17 27.99
CA LEU A 873 -18.67 26.20 27.80
C LEU A 873 -18.09 27.52 27.26
N PHE A 874 -16.82 27.79 27.57
CA PHE A 874 -16.08 28.98 27.11
C PHE A 874 -15.21 28.68 25.86
N ASN A 875 -15.32 27.49 25.26
CA ASN A 875 -14.57 27.14 24.06
C ASN A 875 -14.90 28.11 22.92
N PRO A 876 -13.89 28.59 22.15
CA PRO A 876 -14.11 29.43 20.99
C PRO A 876 -14.93 28.75 19.89
N ASP A 877 -14.83 27.43 19.78
CA ASP A 877 -15.58 26.66 18.81
C ASP A 877 -17.07 26.61 19.18
N ARG A 878 -17.92 26.98 18.22
CA ARG A 878 -19.36 27.12 18.44
C ARG A 878 -20.04 25.76 18.67
N LEU A 879 -19.63 24.70 17.95
CA LEU A 879 -20.21 23.36 18.10
C LEU A 879 -19.89 22.79 19.48
N LEU A 880 -18.62 22.92 19.92
CA LEU A 880 -18.22 22.41 21.23
C LEU A 880 -18.87 23.17 22.37
N ARG A 881 -18.97 24.50 22.26
CA ARG A 881 -19.66 25.35 23.25
C ARG A 881 -21.13 24.95 23.41
N GLU A 882 -21.83 24.71 22.28
CA GLU A 882 -23.23 24.32 22.28
C GLU A 882 -23.44 22.93 22.91
N MET A 883 -22.56 21.97 22.56
CA MET A 883 -22.64 20.63 23.10
C MET A 883 -22.25 20.56 24.57
N ALA A 884 -21.26 21.35 25.00
CA ALA A 884 -20.89 21.47 26.41
C ALA A 884 -22.03 22.10 27.23
N ALA A 885 -22.66 23.15 26.71
CA ALA A 885 -23.81 23.76 27.31
C ALA A 885 -24.97 22.75 27.45
N TRP A 886 -25.26 21.99 26.38
CA TRP A 886 -26.31 20.98 26.42
C TRP A 886 -25.97 19.85 27.43
N ALA A 887 -24.73 19.33 27.41
CA ALA A 887 -24.30 18.29 28.33
C ALA A 887 -24.36 18.79 29.78
N LEU A 888 -23.90 20.02 30.06
CA LEU A 888 -23.94 20.60 31.39
C LEU A 888 -25.41 20.78 31.87
N TYR A 889 -26.33 21.21 30.99
CA TYR A 889 -27.74 21.30 31.34
C TYR A 889 -28.37 19.93 31.66
N GLN A 890 -27.94 18.84 30.96
CA GLN A 890 -28.40 17.48 31.24
C GLN A 890 -27.84 16.92 32.56
N VAL A 891 -26.63 17.29 32.93
CA VAL A 891 -25.96 16.86 34.15
C VAL A 891 -26.41 17.70 35.34
N ASP A 892 -26.42 19.01 35.20
CA ASP A 892 -26.77 19.95 36.26
C ASP A 892 -27.29 21.30 35.67
N ALA A 893 -28.61 21.48 35.71
CA ALA A 893 -29.27 22.67 35.17
C ALA A 893 -28.97 23.94 35.99
N GLU A 894 -28.70 23.80 37.30
CA GLU A 894 -28.39 24.96 38.16
C GLU A 894 -26.98 25.50 37.85
N GLU A 895 -26.03 24.60 37.68
CA GLU A 895 -24.67 24.97 37.27
C GLU A 895 -24.63 25.58 35.84
N TYR A 896 -25.49 25.09 34.93
CA TYR A 896 -25.63 25.70 33.62
C TYR A 896 -26.11 27.16 33.74
N GLU A 897 -27.20 27.44 34.50
CA GLU A 897 -27.71 28.77 34.70
C GLU A 897 -26.70 29.72 35.41
N LEU A 898 -25.93 29.19 36.36
CA LEU A 898 -24.93 29.94 37.09
C LEU A 898 -23.76 30.38 36.16
N ASN A 899 -23.23 29.43 35.40
CA ASN A 899 -22.03 29.70 34.59
C ASN A 899 -22.33 30.44 33.27
N THR A 900 -23.52 30.26 32.69
CA THR A 900 -23.93 31.01 31.50
C THR A 900 -24.15 32.51 31.77
N LYS A 901 -24.38 32.94 33.03
CA LYS A 901 -24.41 34.35 33.38
C LYS A 901 -23.09 35.09 33.10
N ARG A 902 -21.98 34.38 33.01
CA ARG A 902 -20.67 34.95 32.72
C ARG A 902 -20.42 35.17 31.22
N LEU A 903 -21.29 34.64 30.36
CA LEU A 903 -21.23 34.84 28.92
C LEU A 903 -21.88 36.19 28.52
N SER A 904 -21.61 36.67 27.32
CA SER A 904 -22.31 37.80 26.76
C SER A 904 -23.82 37.50 26.65
N ILE A 905 -24.64 38.52 26.78
CA ILE A 905 -26.12 38.41 26.73
C ILE A 905 -26.55 37.67 25.46
N ASP A 906 -25.94 37.99 24.34
CA ASP A 906 -26.29 37.40 23.06
C ASP A 906 -25.86 35.91 23.00
N SER A 907 -24.69 35.57 23.51
CA SER A 907 -24.21 34.17 23.60
C SER A 907 -25.11 33.36 24.53
N LYS A 908 -25.48 33.89 25.69
CA LYS A 908 -26.40 33.20 26.58
C LYS A 908 -27.78 32.98 25.93
N ARG A 909 -28.33 34.02 25.32
CA ARG A 909 -29.64 33.95 24.63
C ARG A 909 -29.61 32.93 23.49
N TRP A 910 -28.50 32.85 22.78
CA TRP A 910 -28.32 31.88 21.72
C TRP A 910 -28.27 30.45 22.26
N LEU A 911 -27.50 30.19 23.33
CA LEU A 911 -27.40 28.88 23.98
C LEU A 911 -28.74 28.45 24.58
N ASP A 912 -29.45 29.36 25.29
CA ASP A 912 -30.77 29.05 25.89
C ASP A 912 -31.77 28.58 24.82
N ARG A 913 -31.75 29.19 23.62
CA ARG A 913 -32.63 28.81 22.51
C ARG A 913 -32.27 27.47 21.86
N ALA A 914 -31.03 27.01 22.01
CA ALA A 914 -30.56 25.73 21.47
C ALA A 914 -30.70 24.59 22.49
N VAL A 915 -30.51 24.90 23.79
CA VAL A 915 -30.31 23.91 24.85
C VAL A 915 -31.55 23.68 25.71
N ILE A 916 -32.24 24.76 26.12
CA ILE A 916 -33.38 24.66 27.08
C ILE A 916 -34.65 24.24 26.34
N PRO A 917 -35.26 23.08 26.66
CA PRO A 917 -36.43 22.57 25.94
C PRO A 917 -37.62 23.54 25.88
N SER A 918 -37.90 24.27 26.95
CA SER A 918 -38.99 25.23 27.02
C SER A 918 -38.75 26.51 26.21
N LYS A 919 -37.52 26.82 25.87
CA LYS A 919 -37.10 28.00 25.09
C LYS A 919 -36.55 27.62 23.70
N GLN A 920 -36.56 26.33 23.35
CA GLN A 920 -35.95 25.85 22.13
C GLN A 920 -36.65 26.38 20.89
N THR A 921 -35.98 27.32 20.23
CA THR A 921 -36.39 27.90 18.95
C THR A 921 -35.37 27.65 17.83
N LYS A 922 -34.23 27.01 18.13
CA LYS A 922 -33.19 26.67 17.19
C LYS A 922 -32.83 25.20 17.29
N VAL A 923 -32.38 24.64 16.17
CA VAL A 923 -31.84 23.29 16.11
C VAL A 923 -30.35 23.37 16.46
N LYS A 924 -29.87 22.48 17.33
CA LYS A 924 -28.45 22.41 17.67
C LYS A 924 -27.60 22.10 16.42
N LEU A 925 -26.41 22.65 16.36
CA LEU A 925 -25.46 22.33 15.28
C LEU A 925 -25.19 20.83 15.17
N PHE A 926 -25.08 20.18 16.31
CA PHE A 926 -24.92 18.73 16.39
C PHE A 926 -26.10 17.98 15.72
N ASP A 927 -27.32 18.34 16.04
CA ASP A 927 -28.52 17.71 15.47
C ASP A 927 -28.63 17.95 13.95
N LYS A 928 -28.15 19.10 13.46
CA LYS A 928 -28.01 19.36 12.01
C LYS A 928 -27.01 18.43 11.34
N ILE A 929 -25.86 18.19 11.96
CA ILE A 929 -24.86 17.26 11.43
C ILE A 929 -25.41 15.86 11.37
N VAL A 930 -26.08 15.41 12.45
CA VAL A 930 -26.73 14.10 12.50
C VAL A 930 -27.81 13.98 11.42
N PHE A 931 -28.60 15.03 11.21
CA PHE A 931 -29.60 15.08 10.15
C PHE A 931 -28.95 14.95 8.76
N PHE A 932 -27.86 15.68 8.50
CA PHE A 932 -27.13 15.56 7.24
C PHE A 932 -26.61 14.16 7.00
N GLN A 933 -26.06 13.50 8.01
CA GLN A 933 -25.60 12.10 7.90
C GLN A 933 -26.70 11.10 7.51
N GLN A 934 -27.97 11.42 7.83
CA GLN A 934 -29.12 10.58 7.46
C GLN A 934 -29.56 10.77 6.01
N LEU A 935 -29.15 11.84 5.35
CA LEU A 935 -29.51 12.11 3.97
C LEU A 935 -28.65 11.29 3.01
N PRO A 936 -29.25 10.59 2.02
CA PRO A 936 -28.50 9.76 1.08
C PRO A 936 -27.39 10.49 0.32
N ILE A 937 -27.56 11.80 0.08
CA ILE A 937 -26.57 12.63 -0.63
C ILE A 937 -25.30 12.88 0.19
N PHE A 938 -25.34 12.69 1.52
CA PHE A 938 -24.22 12.94 2.44
C PHE A 938 -23.77 11.68 3.19
N GLN A 939 -24.26 10.51 2.81
CA GLN A 939 -24.08 9.26 3.58
C GLN A 939 -22.60 8.89 3.81
N ASP A 940 -21.72 9.17 2.83
CA ASP A 940 -20.30 8.84 2.89
C ASP A 940 -19.40 10.04 3.26
N ILE A 941 -20.02 11.16 3.68
CA ILE A 941 -19.26 12.35 4.04
C ILE A 941 -18.93 12.32 5.54
N PRO A 942 -17.65 12.45 5.93
CA PRO A 942 -17.24 12.45 7.32
C PRO A 942 -17.93 13.55 8.14
N GLY A 943 -18.25 13.26 9.41
CA GLY A 943 -18.95 14.19 10.28
C GLY A 943 -18.22 15.53 10.47
N ILE A 944 -16.89 15.50 10.42
CA ILE A 944 -16.09 16.75 10.46
C ILE A 944 -16.39 17.67 9.26
N ALA A 945 -16.52 17.16 8.05
CA ALA A 945 -16.87 17.96 6.88
C ALA A 945 -18.30 18.50 6.97
N LEU A 946 -19.24 17.69 7.43
CA LEU A 946 -20.62 18.10 7.66
C LEU A 946 -20.75 19.14 8.78
N SER A 947 -19.83 19.17 9.73
CA SER A 947 -19.81 20.19 10.78
C SER A 947 -19.61 21.61 10.22
N PHE A 948 -18.77 21.74 9.18
CA PHE A 948 -18.59 23.02 8.49
C PHE A 948 -19.81 23.41 7.64
N LEU A 949 -20.51 22.43 7.08
CA LEU A 949 -21.78 22.66 6.39
C LEU A 949 -22.86 23.14 7.38
N ALA A 950 -22.90 22.56 8.57
CA ALA A 950 -23.81 22.97 9.61
C ALA A 950 -23.57 24.42 10.07
N ASP A 951 -22.31 24.85 10.17
CA ASP A 951 -21.95 26.22 10.55
C ASP A 951 -22.52 27.29 9.60
N ILE A 952 -22.55 27.02 8.31
CA ILE A 952 -23.03 27.95 7.28
C ILE A 952 -24.54 27.81 7.02
N SER A 953 -25.18 26.74 7.51
CA SER A 953 -26.61 26.50 7.30
C SER A 953 -27.47 27.50 8.07
N ARG A 954 -28.52 28.01 7.42
CA ARG A 954 -29.52 28.91 8.02
C ARG A 954 -30.85 28.17 8.17
N GLU A 955 -31.55 28.42 9.25
CA GLU A 955 -32.90 27.90 9.49
C GLU A 955 -33.93 28.89 8.98
N VAL A 956 -34.84 28.41 8.15
CA VAL A 956 -36.01 29.12 7.70
C VAL A 956 -37.22 28.37 8.25
N ARG A 957 -38.15 29.11 8.89
CA ARG A 957 -39.42 28.55 9.38
C ARG A 957 -40.53 29.15 8.55
N LEU A 958 -41.30 28.31 7.96
CA LEU A 958 -42.48 28.68 7.20
C LEU A 958 -43.74 28.38 8.00
N ALA A 959 -44.65 29.31 7.98
CA ALA A 959 -46.03 29.08 8.45
C ALA A 959 -46.80 28.24 7.40
N PRO A 960 -47.90 27.57 7.77
CA PRO A 960 -48.78 26.97 6.78
C PRO A 960 -49.14 27.96 5.68
N ASP A 961 -49.05 27.54 4.43
CA ASP A 961 -49.32 28.34 3.22
C ASP A 961 -48.36 29.50 2.95
N GLU A 962 -47.20 29.53 3.61
CA GLU A 962 -46.11 30.46 3.32
C GLU A 962 -45.20 29.93 2.22
N PHE A 963 -44.79 30.78 1.29
CA PHE A 963 -44.04 30.42 0.12
C PHE A 963 -42.59 30.92 0.22
N ILE A 964 -41.62 30.11 -0.23
CA ILE A 964 -40.30 30.57 -0.58
C ILE A 964 -40.26 30.70 -2.10
N SER A 965 -40.11 31.95 -2.60
CA SER A 965 -39.84 32.17 -4.01
C SER A 965 -38.36 31.85 -4.29
N VAL A 966 -38.10 30.85 -5.10
CA VAL A 966 -36.75 30.52 -5.60
C VAL A 966 -36.62 31.13 -6.97
N ASP A 967 -36.05 32.35 -7.05
CA ASP A 967 -35.73 32.96 -8.33
C ASP A 967 -34.49 32.27 -8.90
N GLU A 968 -34.66 31.45 -9.94
CA GLU A 968 -33.61 30.65 -10.57
C GLU A 968 -32.40 31.49 -11.06
N LYS A 969 -32.58 32.76 -11.28
CA LYS A 969 -31.52 33.66 -11.77
C LYS A 969 -30.62 34.20 -10.65
N LEU A 970 -31.03 34.16 -9.39
CA LEU A 970 -30.35 34.84 -8.29
C LEU A 970 -29.99 33.93 -7.10
N ASN A 971 -30.57 32.74 -6.98
CA ASN A 971 -30.42 31.91 -5.78
C ASN A 971 -29.63 30.63 -6.03
N ASN A 972 -28.46 30.54 -5.40
CA ASN A 972 -27.64 29.31 -5.34
C ASN A 972 -27.86 28.57 -4.01
N ASP A 973 -28.95 28.79 -3.29
CA ASP A 973 -29.25 28.18 -2.02
C ASP A 973 -29.78 26.75 -2.23
N PHE A 974 -29.34 25.84 -1.39
CA PHE A 974 -29.84 24.48 -1.33
C PHE A 974 -30.76 24.34 -0.10
N TYR A 975 -32.00 23.95 -0.33
CA TYR A 975 -32.98 23.83 0.73
C TYR A 975 -33.16 22.37 1.16
N MET A 976 -33.18 22.12 2.45
CA MET A 976 -33.41 20.81 3.05
C MET A 976 -34.59 20.90 4.05
N VAL A 977 -35.56 20.02 3.94
CA VAL A 977 -36.70 19.95 4.84
C VAL A 977 -36.33 19.18 6.09
N LEU A 978 -36.21 19.87 7.22
CA LEU A 978 -35.87 19.27 8.53
C LEU A 978 -37.10 18.70 9.24
N LYS A 979 -38.22 19.40 9.18
CA LYS A 979 -39.52 18.99 9.76
C LYS A 979 -40.68 19.52 8.89
N GLY A 980 -41.69 18.68 8.66
CA GLY A 980 -42.86 19.02 7.87
C GLY A 980 -42.77 18.50 6.44
N SER A 981 -43.68 19.00 5.59
CA SER A 981 -43.74 18.71 4.17
C SER A 981 -43.81 20.02 3.39
N VAL A 982 -43.14 20.06 2.23
CA VAL A 982 -43.16 21.20 1.33
C VAL A 982 -43.69 20.71 -0.02
N GLN A 983 -44.62 21.45 -0.60
CA GLN A 983 -45.10 21.23 -1.95
C GLN A 983 -44.32 22.15 -2.91
N TYR A 984 -43.85 21.58 -4.00
CA TYR A 984 -43.17 22.33 -5.07
C TYR A 984 -44.21 22.73 -6.11
N TYR A 985 -44.26 24.01 -6.42
CA TYR A 985 -45.08 24.57 -7.49
C TYR A 985 -44.15 25.11 -8.56
N GLU A 986 -44.33 24.68 -9.82
CA GLU A 986 -43.63 25.22 -10.99
C GLU A 986 -44.17 26.57 -11.39
#